data_ed1bfea42f1c5d643ec0df856507f668
#
_entry.id   ed1bfea42f1c5d643ec0df856507f668
#
_cell.length_a   1.000
_cell.length_b   1.000
_cell.length_c   1.000
_cell.angle_alpha   90.00
_cell.angle_beta   90.00
_cell.angle_gamma   90.00
#
_symmetry.space_group_name_H-M   'P 1'
#
loop_
_entity.id
_entity.type
_entity.pdbx_description
1 polymer ?
#
loop_
_entity_poly.entity_id
_entity_poly.type
_entity_poly.pdbx_seq_one_letter_code
_entity_poly.pdbx_strand_id
1 'polypeptide(L)'
;MKEMKKTRLLLCFLIASVILAALLPVTAPAQERQTQIKSENGAQSSLVRELDKTVSPGDDFFRYANGLWMKSHTIPSDRSVYSSFDEVRQSTREALKEIAESLASRKDLKPGSNEQKVGDFYRSGMDVKAIDRYSFKAIDEEMKRIDSIKTVKDVQQVAAYLQGENIRSFFEIYAEPDPRNSSIIMARLLQGGLALPDRDYYTKTDDRTKKLLSEYRSHVEKVFTLAGYDNKKAAVSAKTIIALESRLAEASFTNVENRDIKNINNMLTVGELEKQFPHLDWKLMLNELGCTGIGEINVGQLRFLKELDKMLTDVQVSDWKTFLTWKLLSATSPYLSSAFEEEHFNFFGKRLEGLEKMEPRWKKVISSMNQCLGEIPGRLFVEKHFSPLAKKKMQTMVSNIKKAFGNVIDQLSWMSDTTKAKAREKLNAMDVKIGYPDVWQDYSKLQISPDCYVRNILNGNRFEFRYGPMGIAHVGKPPDKTIWLMPPQTVNACYEPSRNEMLFPAGILQPPFFDVNADDATNYGSIGAVIAHEMTHGFDDQGRLYDSAGNLKDWWTEKDAEEFNRRTHLLVEQFNDYQVLPGVHINGELTLGENIADLGGVTIAYNAWKLSLGKQAPEDRQASQQFFLSYARIWRTMIRDEALRKQVRTDVHSPARFRVNGTLFNVPAFYEAFPEIRSDNTLYRATDKRPVIWGAGN
;
A
#
# COMPACT_ATOMS: atom_id res chain seq x y z
N MET A 1 20.55 -17.14 63.94
CA MET A 1 19.90 -17.73 65.12
C MET A 1 18.45 -17.33 65.07
N LYS A 2 17.74 -18.29 64.70
CA LYS A 2 16.57 -18.88 65.42
C LYS A 2 15.41 -17.91 65.42
N GLU A 3 14.48 -18.27 64.71
CA GLU A 3 13.34 -19.21 64.81
C GLU A 3 12.06 -18.49 65.18
N MET A 4 11.08 -18.60 64.30
CA MET A 4 9.97 -19.57 64.38
C MET A 4 8.90 -19.13 65.38
N LYS A 5 7.70 -19.09 65.04
CA LYS A 5 6.63 -20.00 64.72
C LYS A 5 5.28 -19.35 64.96
N LYS A 6 4.33 -19.53 64.07
CA LYS A 6 3.08 -20.33 64.24
C LYS A 6 2.08 -19.77 65.31
N THR A 7 0.80 -19.72 65.10
CA THR A 7 -0.19 -20.57 64.50
C THR A 7 -1.59 -20.16 64.97
N ARG A 8 -2.59 -20.40 64.13
CA ARG A 8 -3.98 -20.85 64.42
C ARG A 8 -5.03 -19.82 64.83
N LEU A 9 -6.12 -19.82 64.23
CA LEU A 9 -7.22 -20.70 63.75
C LEU A 9 -8.49 -20.49 64.54
N LEU A 10 -9.60 -20.44 63.80
CA LEU A 10 -10.97 -20.86 64.14
C LEU A 10 -11.79 -19.92 65.06
N LEU A 11 -12.94 -19.69 64.72
CA LEU A 11 -14.20 -20.32 64.37
C LEU A 11 -15.39 -19.53 64.89
N CYS A 12 -16.42 -19.52 64.15
CA CYS A 12 -17.83 -19.78 64.46
C CYS A 12 -18.80 -18.64 64.64
N PHE A 13 -19.69 -18.62 63.69
CA PHE A 13 -21.15 -18.84 63.73
C PHE A 13 -22.11 -17.80 64.34
N LEU A 14 -23.02 -17.38 63.42
CA LEU A 14 -24.49 -17.23 63.59
C LEU A 14 -25.01 -16.20 64.52
N ILE A 15 -25.84 -15.32 64.10
CA ILE A 15 -27.30 -15.38 64.13
C ILE A 15 -27.93 -14.22 63.37
N ALA A 16 -29.00 -14.57 62.70
CA ALA A 16 -29.86 -13.74 61.86
C ALA A 16 -30.68 -12.72 62.66
N SER A 17 -31.04 -11.62 62.03
CA SER A 17 -32.40 -11.06 62.13
C SER A 17 -32.63 -9.98 61.08
N VAL A 18 -33.52 -10.26 60.22
CA VAL A 18 -34.43 -9.52 59.35
C VAL A 18 -34.68 -8.09 59.83
N ILE A 19 -34.51 -7.10 58.96
CA ILE A 19 -35.50 -6.03 58.73
C ILE A 19 -35.44 -5.64 57.23
N LEU A 20 -36.60 -5.64 56.64
CA LEU A 20 -37.08 -5.33 55.30
C LEU A 20 -36.94 -3.83 55.01
N ALA A 21 -36.30 -3.46 53.90
CA ALA A 21 -36.68 -2.27 53.11
C ALA A 21 -36.16 -2.36 51.70
N ALA A 22 -37.06 -2.62 50.84
CA ALA A 22 -37.27 -2.14 49.44
C ALA A 22 -36.05 -1.74 48.59
N LEU A 23 -35.68 -2.57 47.61
CA LEU A 23 -35.94 -2.43 46.18
C LEU A 23 -35.08 -1.41 45.41
N LEU A 24 -34.15 -1.91 44.63
CA LEU A 24 -34.31 -1.88 43.17
C LEU A 24 -33.27 -2.85 42.53
N PRO A 25 -33.64 -3.69 41.59
CA PRO A 25 -32.68 -4.59 40.95
C PRO A 25 -31.83 -3.83 39.91
N VAL A 26 -30.53 -3.90 40.04
CA VAL A 26 -29.59 -3.56 38.98
C VAL A 26 -29.74 -4.63 37.87
N THR A 27 -30.54 -4.33 36.88
CA THR A 27 -30.61 -5.09 35.62
C THR A 27 -29.53 -4.62 34.68
N ALA A 28 -28.40 -5.28 34.70
CA ALA A 28 -27.56 -5.42 33.52
C ALA A 28 -27.47 -6.92 33.26
N PRO A 29 -28.16 -7.40 32.27
CA PRO A 29 -27.56 -7.73 30.98
C PRO A 29 -28.57 -7.76 29.80
N ALA A 30 -29.43 -6.78 29.66
CA ALA A 30 -30.32 -6.70 28.52
C ALA A 30 -29.67 -5.96 27.31
N GLN A 31 -28.69 -5.12 27.57
CA GLN A 31 -28.00 -4.36 26.53
C GLN A 31 -26.97 -5.19 25.77
N GLU A 32 -26.26 -6.12 26.42
CA GLU A 32 -25.32 -7.02 25.73
C GLU A 32 -26.02 -8.06 24.84
N ARG A 33 -27.14 -8.62 25.28
CA ARG A 33 -27.94 -9.55 24.46
C ARG A 33 -28.67 -8.85 23.30
N GLN A 34 -29.13 -7.61 23.49
CA GLN A 34 -29.73 -6.85 22.40
C GLN A 34 -28.69 -6.34 21.40
N THR A 35 -27.44 -6.13 21.81
CA THR A 35 -26.34 -5.77 20.92
C THR A 35 -25.86 -6.98 20.10
N GLN A 36 -25.81 -8.18 20.69
CA GLN A 36 -25.50 -9.42 19.96
C GLN A 36 -26.58 -9.82 18.95
N ILE A 37 -27.86 -9.75 19.32
CA ILE A 37 -28.96 -10.04 18.39
C ILE A 37 -29.11 -8.97 17.28
N LYS A 38 -28.69 -7.73 17.55
CA LYS A 38 -28.62 -6.67 16.53
C LYS A 38 -27.42 -6.83 15.58
N SER A 39 -26.33 -7.50 15.97
CA SER A 39 -25.16 -7.68 15.10
C SER A 39 -25.34 -8.80 14.08
N GLU A 40 -25.95 -9.94 14.45
CA GLU A 40 -26.22 -11.04 13.51
C GLU A 40 -27.28 -10.70 12.44
N ASN A 41 -28.32 -9.96 12.81
CA ASN A 41 -29.31 -9.43 11.85
C ASN A 41 -28.84 -8.12 11.16
N GLY A 42 -27.82 -7.46 11.67
CA GLY A 42 -27.37 -6.15 11.21
C GLY A 42 -26.55 -6.21 9.91
N ALA A 43 -25.64 -7.17 9.77
CA ALA A 43 -24.75 -7.27 8.59
C ALA A 43 -25.51 -7.77 7.36
N GLN A 44 -26.35 -8.80 7.52
CA GLN A 44 -27.22 -9.29 6.46
C GLN A 44 -28.26 -8.24 6.01
N SER A 45 -28.81 -7.49 6.95
CA SER A 45 -29.73 -6.39 6.64
C SER A 45 -29.05 -5.20 5.94
N SER A 46 -27.75 -4.95 6.15
CA SER A 46 -27.06 -3.82 5.51
C SER A 46 -26.72 -4.09 4.06
N LEU A 47 -26.21 -5.28 3.71
CA LEU A 47 -25.93 -5.66 2.32
C LEU A 47 -27.18 -5.57 1.44
N VAL A 48 -28.32 -6.12 1.92
CA VAL A 48 -29.59 -6.08 1.19
C VAL A 48 -30.18 -4.66 1.09
N ARG A 49 -29.93 -3.81 2.08
CA ARG A 49 -30.40 -2.40 2.08
C ARG A 49 -29.64 -1.52 1.10
N GLU A 50 -28.40 -1.87 0.76
CA GLU A 50 -27.56 -1.10 -0.15
C GLU A 50 -27.80 -1.46 -1.63
N LEU A 51 -28.60 -2.50 -1.93
CA LEU A 51 -28.90 -2.94 -3.29
C LEU A 51 -29.70 -1.91 -4.07
N ASP A 52 -29.21 -1.52 -5.23
CA ASP A 52 -29.95 -0.70 -6.20
C ASP A 52 -30.72 -1.62 -7.17
N LYS A 53 -31.94 -1.98 -6.80
CA LYS A 53 -32.80 -2.85 -7.59
C LYS A 53 -33.30 -2.23 -8.92
N THR A 54 -32.95 -0.96 -9.18
CA THR A 54 -33.21 -0.31 -10.47
C THR A 54 -32.17 -0.66 -11.53
N VAL A 55 -31.05 -1.29 -11.11
CA VAL A 55 -29.97 -1.77 -11.97
C VAL A 55 -30.05 -3.28 -12.06
N SER A 56 -29.98 -3.84 -13.27
CA SER A 56 -29.88 -5.29 -13.46
C SER A 56 -28.51 -5.79 -12.96
N PRO A 57 -28.45 -6.86 -12.17
CA PRO A 57 -27.17 -7.44 -11.73
C PRO A 57 -26.30 -7.91 -12.91
N GLY A 58 -26.90 -8.25 -14.06
CA GLY A 58 -26.18 -8.66 -15.27
C GLY A 58 -25.64 -7.51 -16.11
N ASP A 59 -26.08 -6.27 -15.86
CA ASP A 59 -25.64 -5.09 -16.61
C ASP A 59 -24.61 -4.26 -15.85
N ASP A 60 -24.69 -4.21 -14.52
CA ASP A 60 -23.70 -3.56 -13.66
C ASP A 60 -23.81 -4.08 -12.22
N PHE A 61 -23.13 -5.17 -11.92
CA PHE A 61 -23.20 -5.77 -10.58
C PHE A 61 -22.61 -4.86 -9.50
N PHE A 62 -21.59 -4.09 -9.82
CA PHE A 62 -21.01 -3.11 -8.89
C PHE A 62 -22.06 -2.08 -8.45
N ARG A 63 -22.84 -1.53 -9.40
CA ARG A 63 -23.92 -0.59 -9.07
C ARG A 63 -25.10 -1.29 -8.43
N TYR A 64 -25.45 -2.50 -8.87
CA TYR A 64 -26.50 -3.28 -8.23
C TYR A 64 -26.23 -3.47 -6.73
N ALA A 65 -25.01 -3.88 -6.38
CA ALA A 65 -24.63 -4.16 -5.01
C ALA A 65 -24.45 -2.89 -4.15
N ASN A 66 -23.93 -1.79 -4.72
CA ASN A 66 -23.48 -0.60 -3.99
C ASN A 66 -24.26 0.68 -4.33
N GLY A 67 -25.26 0.62 -5.20
CA GLY A 67 -25.88 1.80 -5.80
C GLY A 67 -26.61 2.70 -4.81
N LEU A 68 -27.30 2.15 -3.80
CA LEU A 68 -27.94 2.97 -2.78
C LEU A 68 -26.90 3.64 -1.84
N TRP A 69 -25.77 2.95 -1.53
CA TRP A 69 -24.68 3.59 -0.81
C TRP A 69 -24.11 4.75 -1.62
N MET A 70 -23.86 4.56 -2.93
CA MET A 70 -23.37 5.63 -3.81
C MET A 70 -24.34 6.82 -3.92
N LYS A 71 -25.65 6.57 -3.88
CA LYS A 71 -26.69 7.62 -3.92
C LYS A 71 -26.80 8.40 -2.59
N SER A 72 -26.50 7.75 -1.48
CA SER A 72 -26.60 8.33 -0.13
C SER A 72 -25.33 9.01 0.38
N HIS A 73 -24.21 8.85 -0.33
CA HIS A 73 -22.91 9.43 0.04
C HIS A 73 -22.40 10.34 -1.06
N THR A 74 -21.47 11.22 -0.69
CA THR A 74 -20.73 12.08 -1.61
C THR A 74 -19.24 11.97 -1.29
N ILE A 75 -18.38 12.19 -2.27
CA ILE A 75 -16.93 12.26 -2.02
C ILE A 75 -16.69 13.49 -1.15
N PRO A 76 -16.10 13.33 0.06
CA PRO A 76 -15.75 14.48 0.89
C PRO A 76 -14.85 15.47 0.15
N SER A 77 -15.00 16.77 0.43
CA SER A 77 -14.26 17.82 -0.27
C SER A 77 -12.74 17.73 -0.08
N ASP A 78 -12.29 17.09 1.01
CA ASP A 78 -10.88 16.85 1.34
C ASP A 78 -10.34 15.52 0.79
N ARG A 79 -11.08 14.87 -0.13
CA ARG A 79 -10.70 13.58 -0.72
C ARG A 79 -10.93 13.54 -2.22
N SER A 80 -10.10 12.79 -2.93
CA SER A 80 -10.29 12.46 -4.34
C SER A 80 -11.03 11.12 -4.55
N VAL A 81 -11.05 10.28 -3.52
CA VAL A 81 -11.70 8.96 -3.49
C VAL A 81 -12.47 8.81 -2.18
N TYR A 82 -13.60 8.12 -2.22
CA TYR A 82 -14.34 7.67 -1.04
C TYR A 82 -14.77 6.22 -1.24
N SER A 83 -14.32 5.33 -0.36
CA SER A 83 -14.44 3.87 -0.52
C SER A 83 -14.55 3.16 0.82
N SER A 84 -14.82 1.84 0.80
CA SER A 84 -14.70 0.99 2.00
C SER A 84 -13.33 1.08 2.67
N PHE A 85 -12.25 1.16 1.89
CA PHE A 85 -10.90 1.39 2.43
C PHE A 85 -10.79 2.72 3.15
N ASP A 86 -11.42 3.79 2.63
CA ASP A 86 -11.37 5.12 3.23
C ASP A 86 -12.18 5.21 4.51
N GLU A 87 -13.27 4.46 4.62
CA GLU A 87 -14.04 4.35 5.87
C GLU A 87 -13.18 3.72 6.98
N VAL A 88 -12.49 2.61 6.69
CA VAL A 88 -11.60 1.94 7.64
C VAL A 88 -10.38 2.80 7.96
N ARG A 89 -9.76 3.44 6.95
CA ARG A 89 -8.66 4.39 7.16
C ARG A 89 -9.08 5.55 8.07
N GLN A 90 -10.30 6.06 7.91
CA GLN A 90 -10.82 7.14 8.74
C GLN A 90 -10.95 6.69 10.20
N SER A 91 -11.56 5.54 10.46
CA SER A 91 -11.68 4.97 11.81
C SER A 91 -10.32 4.71 12.46
N THR A 92 -9.38 4.17 11.68
CA THR A 92 -8.00 3.94 12.15
C THR A 92 -7.29 5.25 12.48
N ARG A 93 -7.43 6.29 11.63
CA ARG A 93 -6.86 7.62 11.88
C ARG A 93 -7.46 8.27 13.13
N GLU A 94 -8.76 8.11 13.39
CA GLU A 94 -9.43 8.63 14.59
C GLU A 94 -8.92 7.94 15.86
N ALA A 95 -8.76 6.62 15.83
CA ALA A 95 -8.16 5.86 16.94
C ALA A 95 -6.71 6.31 17.21
N LEU A 96 -5.91 6.49 16.18
CA LEU A 96 -4.53 6.97 16.31
C LEU A 96 -4.47 8.43 16.80
N LYS A 97 -5.42 9.28 16.39
CA LYS A 97 -5.56 10.65 16.89
C LYS A 97 -5.79 10.66 18.39
N GLU A 98 -6.74 9.87 18.90
CA GLU A 98 -7.02 9.77 20.34
C GLU A 98 -5.77 9.34 21.13
N ILE A 99 -5.03 8.35 20.64
CA ILE A 99 -3.76 7.91 21.23
C ILE A 99 -2.74 9.06 21.24
N ALA A 100 -2.54 9.73 20.10
CA ALA A 100 -1.55 10.78 19.96
C ALA A 100 -1.89 12.02 20.81
N GLU A 101 -3.15 12.44 20.87
CA GLU A 101 -3.62 13.55 21.71
C GLU A 101 -3.45 13.25 23.21
N SER A 102 -3.78 12.02 23.64
CA SER A 102 -3.55 11.58 24.99
C SER A 102 -2.08 11.67 25.38
N LEU A 103 -1.17 11.18 24.53
CA LEU A 103 0.27 11.24 24.78
C LEU A 103 0.84 12.65 24.68
N ALA A 104 0.37 13.47 23.74
CA ALA A 104 0.80 14.86 23.61
C ALA A 104 0.42 15.73 24.79
N SER A 105 -0.63 15.40 25.56
CA SER A 105 -1.03 16.13 26.76
C SER A 105 -0.17 15.80 27.99
N ARG A 106 0.58 14.68 27.97
CA ARG A 106 1.37 14.21 29.11
C ARG A 106 2.73 14.91 29.18
N LYS A 107 3.16 15.23 30.42
CA LYS A 107 4.47 15.84 30.74
C LYS A 107 5.44 14.86 31.43
N ASP A 108 4.93 13.72 31.84
CA ASP A 108 5.61 12.69 32.64
C ASP A 108 6.19 11.54 31.80
N LEU A 109 6.19 11.69 30.46
CA LEU A 109 6.70 10.66 29.55
C LEU A 109 8.22 10.55 29.67
N LYS A 110 8.72 9.31 29.74
CA LYS A 110 10.16 9.05 29.81
C LYS A 110 10.85 9.53 28.55
N PRO A 111 11.91 10.37 28.67
CA PRO A 111 12.68 10.82 27.51
C PRO A 111 13.21 9.64 26.67
N GLY A 112 13.03 9.72 25.35
CA GLY A 112 13.44 8.68 24.40
C GLY A 112 12.48 7.49 24.31
N SER A 113 11.39 7.44 25.11
CA SER A 113 10.39 6.37 24.98
C SER A 113 9.55 6.52 23.70
N ASN A 114 8.93 5.43 23.27
CA ASN A 114 8.06 5.41 22.10
C ASN A 114 6.86 6.33 22.29
N GLU A 115 6.29 6.35 23.50
CA GLU A 115 5.16 7.21 23.87
C GLU A 115 5.56 8.70 23.77
N GLN A 116 6.76 9.07 24.22
CA GLN A 116 7.27 10.44 24.08
C GLN A 116 7.43 10.81 22.60
N LYS A 117 7.98 9.92 21.76
CA LYS A 117 8.14 10.18 20.34
C LYS A 117 6.78 10.45 19.66
N VAL A 118 5.74 9.68 19.95
CA VAL A 118 4.37 9.90 19.43
C VAL A 118 3.83 11.25 19.91
N GLY A 119 3.90 11.54 21.21
CA GLY A 119 3.40 12.78 21.79
C GLY A 119 4.09 14.02 21.23
N ASP A 120 5.44 14.00 21.12
CA ASP A 120 6.23 15.13 20.63
C ASP A 120 6.05 15.32 19.11
N PHE A 121 5.98 14.23 18.34
CA PHE A 121 5.71 14.31 16.91
C PHE A 121 4.35 14.98 16.65
N TYR A 122 3.30 14.51 17.34
CA TYR A 122 1.97 15.08 17.20
C TYR A 122 1.92 16.54 17.63
N ARG A 123 2.53 16.88 18.79
CA ARG A 123 2.61 18.26 19.29
C ARG A 123 3.30 19.20 18.30
N SER A 124 4.46 18.81 17.79
CA SER A 124 5.20 19.61 16.80
C SER A 124 4.42 19.79 15.50
N GLY A 125 3.71 18.75 15.05
CA GLY A 125 2.89 18.79 13.85
C GLY A 125 1.63 19.67 13.98
N MET A 126 1.07 19.80 15.17
CA MET A 126 -0.11 20.62 15.44
C MET A 126 0.20 22.08 15.75
N ASP A 127 1.46 22.45 16.04
CA ASP A 127 1.89 23.83 16.30
C ASP A 127 2.18 24.60 14.99
N VAL A 128 1.11 25.01 14.31
CA VAL A 128 1.20 25.79 13.07
C VAL A 128 2.00 27.10 13.25
N LYS A 129 1.90 27.73 14.44
CA LYS A 129 2.66 28.97 14.72
C LYS A 129 4.17 28.72 14.75
N ALA A 130 4.60 27.61 15.34
CA ALA A 130 6.02 27.24 15.31
C ALA A 130 6.46 26.89 13.88
N ILE A 131 5.64 26.12 13.13
CA ILE A 131 5.91 25.76 11.75
C ILE A 131 6.08 26.99 10.88
N ASP A 132 5.18 27.96 10.95
CA ASP A 132 5.24 29.21 10.18
C ASP A 132 6.47 30.07 10.59
N ARG A 133 6.83 30.08 11.88
CA ARG A 133 8.01 30.80 12.39
C ARG A 133 9.32 30.18 11.90
N TYR A 134 9.44 28.86 11.91
CA TYR A 134 10.63 28.17 11.40
C TYR A 134 10.66 28.22 9.88
N SER A 135 9.53 27.89 9.23
CA SER A 135 9.40 27.93 7.77
C SER A 135 10.62 27.35 7.05
N PHE A 136 11.15 28.08 6.08
CA PHE A 136 12.32 27.72 5.30
C PHE A 136 13.61 27.50 6.15
N LYS A 137 13.74 28.16 7.30
CA LYS A 137 14.90 27.96 8.20
C LYS A 137 15.02 26.52 8.71
N ALA A 138 13.92 25.77 8.70
CA ALA A 138 13.94 24.38 9.15
C ALA A 138 14.79 23.46 8.26
N ILE A 139 15.13 23.88 7.04
CA ILE A 139 15.95 23.16 6.05
C ILE A 139 17.26 23.90 5.69
N ASP A 140 17.68 24.85 6.53
CA ASP A 140 18.88 25.67 6.29
C ASP A 140 20.16 24.83 6.15
N GLU A 141 20.25 23.70 6.85
CA GLU A 141 21.42 22.81 6.78
C GLU A 141 21.55 22.19 5.39
N GLU A 142 20.46 21.65 4.87
CA GLU A 142 20.38 21.05 3.54
C GLU A 142 20.62 22.11 2.45
N MET A 143 20.06 23.30 2.62
CA MET A 143 20.27 24.42 1.69
C MET A 143 21.73 24.86 1.65
N LYS A 144 22.40 24.99 2.81
CA LYS A 144 23.84 25.32 2.87
C LYS A 144 24.71 24.27 2.16
N ARG A 145 24.36 22.99 2.28
CA ARG A 145 25.05 21.92 1.53
C ARG A 145 24.89 22.10 0.02
N ILE A 146 23.69 22.37 -0.44
CA ILE A 146 23.42 22.66 -1.86
C ILE A 146 24.17 23.93 -2.30
N ASP A 147 24.17 24.99 -1.50
CA ASP A 147 24.86 26.24 -1.83
C ASP A 147 26.39 26.07 -1.92
N SER A 148 26.96 25.16 -1.17
CA SER A 148 28.39 24.86 -1.18
C SER A 148 28.89 24.16 -2.44
N ILE A 149 28.02 23.61 -3.29
CA ILE A 149 28.37 22.89 -4.53
C ILE A 149 29.16 23.81 -5.47
N LYS A 150 30.31 23.33 -5.96
CA LYS A 150 31.16 24.00 -6.93
C LYS A 150 31.52 23.14 -8.12
N THR A 151 31.49 21.83 -7.96
CA THR A 151 31.90 20.83 -8.95
C THR A 151 30.81 19.78 -9.18
N VAL A 152 30.90 19.02 -10.27
CA VAL A 152 30.03 17.86 -10.52
C VAL A 152 30.18 16.79 -9.44
N LYS A 153 31.38 16.68 -8.84
CA LYS A 153 31.60 15.77 -7.71
C LYS A 153 30.79 16.20 -6.48
N ASP A 154 30.76 17.50 -6.18
CA ASP A 154 29.96 18.03 -5.07
C ASP A 154 28.45 17.81 -5.34
N VAL A 155 28.01 17.94 -6.61
CA VAL A 155 26.61 17.64 -7.01
C VAL A 155 26.26 16.20 -6.62
N GLN A 156 27.10 15.23 -6.94
CA GLN A 156 26.85 13.82 -6.65
C GLN A 156 26.87 13.54 -5.14
N GLN A 157 27.77 14.15 -4.41
CA GLN A 157 27.84 14.01 -2.94
C GLN A 157 26.56 14.54 -2.27
N VAL A 158 26.10 15.73 -2.68
CA VAL A 158 24.87 16.32 -2.12
C VAL A 158 23.63 15.55 -2.58
N ALA A 159 23.60 15.05 -3.82
CA ALA A 159 22.52 14.18 -4.28
C ALA A 159 22.43 12.90 -3.44
N ALA A 160 23.56 12.25 -3.14
CA ALA A 160 23.58 11.06 -2.28
C ALA A 160 23.21 11.41 -0.82
N TYR A 161 23.64 12.55 -0.30
CA TYR A 161 23.20 13.03 1.02
C TYR A 161 21.65 13.20 1.09
N LEU A 162 21.06 13.89 0.10
CA LEU A 162 19.60 14.04 0.03
C LEU A 162 18.87 12.70 -0.10
N GLN A 163 19.44 11.76 -0.84
CA GLN A 163 18.91 10.40 -0.93
C GLN A 163 18.92 9.70 0.44
N GLY A 164 19.93 9.93 1.26
CA GLY A 164 20.02 9.46 2.65
C GLY A 164 18.93 10.05 3.57
N GLU A 165 18.40 11.24 3.21
CA GLU A 165 17.21 11.85 3.84
C GLU A 165 15.88 11.34 3.22
N ASN A 166 15.94 10.28 2.41
CA ASN A 166 14.84 9.76 1.63
C ASN A 166 14.22 10.78 0.65
N ILE A 167 15.03 11.74 0.18
CA ILE A 167 14.69 12.70 -0.87
C ILE A 167 15.24 12.18 -2.19
N ARG A 168 14.38 11.64 -3.03
CA ARG A 168 14.72 11.02 -4.32
C ARG A 168 15.30 12.04 -5.29
N SER A 169 16.62 12.20 -5.27
CA SER A 169 17.33 13.20 -6.05
C SER A 169 17.63 12.73 -7.47
N PHE A 170 18.43 11.67 -7.64
CA PHE A 170 18.81 11.12 -8.95
C PHE A 170 18.03 9.87 -9.29
N PHE A 171 18.01 8.88 -8.42
CA PHE A 171 17.40 7.57 -8.57
C PHE A 171 16.79 7.12 -7.25
N GLU A 172 16.11 5.98 -7.24
CA GLU A 172 15.72 5.31 -6.00
C GLU A 172 16.74 4.21 -5.69
N ILE A 173 17.06 4.03 -4.40
CA ILE A 173 17.88 2.91 -3.93
C ILE A 173 17.32 2.39 -2.61
N TYR A 174 17.22 1.07 -2.50
CA TYR A 174 16.72 0.38 -1.32
C TYR A 174 17.29 -1.04 -1.23
N ALA A 175 17.00 -1.74 -0.14
CA ALA A 175 17.43 -3.10 0.10
C ALA A 175 16.31 -4.11 -0.21
N GLU A 176 16.63 -5.16 -0.97
CA GLU A 176 15.72 -6.29 -1.24
C GLU A 176 16.49 -7.62 -1.23
N PRO A 177 15.83 -8.79 -1.11
CA PRO A 177 16.49 -10.07 -1.32
C PRO A 177 17.11 -10.17 -2.72
N ASP A 178 18.31 -10.76 -2.84
CA ASP A 178 18.95 -11.01 -4.15
C ASP A 178 18.06 -11.96 -4.95
N PRO A 179 17.58 -11.55 -6.14
CA PRO A 179 16.71 -12.39 -6.96
C PRO A 179 17.30 -13.76 -7.32
N ARG A 180 18.64 -13.88 -7.34
CA ARG A 180 19.33 -15.17 -7.60
C ARG A 180 19.48 -16.04 -6.35
N ASN A 181 19.50 -15.38 -5.18
CA ASN A 181 19.66 -16.04 -3.89
C ASN A 181 18.99 -15.22 -2.78
N SER A 182 17.71 -15.45 -2.56
CA SER A 182 16.87 -14.73 -1.60
C SER A 182 17.34 -14.82 -0.13
N SER A 183 18.36 -15.65 0.16
CA SER A 183 18.96 -15.73 1.51
C SER A 183 19.90 -14.56 1.86
N ILE A 184 20.14 -13.65 0.92
CA ILE A 184 21.00 -12.47 1.12
C ILE A 184 20.26 -11.23 0.61
N ILE A 185 20.35 -10.12 1.36
CA ILE A 185 19.83 -8.82 0.94
C ILE A 185 20.85 -8.09 0.09
N MET A 186 20.43 -7.52 -1.03
CA MET A 186 21.25 -6.69 -1.89
C MET A 186 20.66 -5.29 -2.08
N ALA A 187 21.45 -4.36 -2.61
CA ALA A 187 20.95 -3.06 -3.02
C ALA A 187 20.26 -3.15 -4.38
N ARG A 188 19.11 -2.49 -4.51
CA ARG A 188 18.39 -2.28 -5.75
C ARG A 188 18.36 -0.82 -6.12
N LEU A 189 18.62 -0.50 -7.38
CA LEU A 189 18.58 0.84 -7.92
C LEU A 189 17.53 0.93 -9.02
N LEU A 190 16.62 1.90 -8.90
CA LEU A 190 15.57 2.18 -9.90
C LEU A 190 15.64 3.62 -10.39
N GLN A 191 15.03 3.86 -11.56
CA GLN A 191 14.83 5.21 -12.09
C GLN A 191 14.13 6.12 -11.08
N GLY A 192 14.43 7.43 -11.12
CA GLY A 192 13.90 8.41 -10.19
C GLY A 192 13.99 9.83 -10.71
N GLY A 193 14.03 10.80 -9.81
CA GLY A 193 14.30 12.20 -10.16
C GLY A 193 13.14 12.96 -10.80
N LEU A 194 11.95 12.37 -10.96
CA LEU A 194 10.74 13.07 -11.40
C LEU A 194 9.92 13.53 -10.18
N ALA A 195 9.23 14.66 -10.29
CA ALA A 195 8.30 15.13 -9.27
C ALA A 195 6.84 14.82 -9.62
N LEU A 196 6.48 14.76 -10.91
CA LEU A 196 5.19 14.25 -11.35
C LEU A 196 5.16 12.71 -11.28
N PRO A 197 3.97 12.10 -11.13
CA PRO A 197 3.85 10.68 -10.80
C PRO A 197 4.40 9.70 -11.84
N ASP A 198 4.50 10.11 -13.11
CA ASP A 198 4.89 9.24 -14.21
C ASP A 198 5.56 10.02 -15.35
N ARG A 199 6.42 9.34 -16.12
CA ARG A 199 7.11 9.92 -17.29
C ARG A 199 6.15 10.52 -18.32
N ASP A 200 4.97 9.95 -18.48
CA ASP A 200 3.98 10.37 -19.47
C ASP A 200 3.46 11.80 -19.24
N TYR A 201 3.56 12.32 -18.03
CA TYR A 201 3.24 13.72 -17.74
C TYR A 201 4.21 14.71 -18.39
N TYR A 202 5.40 14.27 -18.79
CA TYR A 202 6.42 15.08 -19.46
C TYR A 202 6.48 14.82 -20.96
N THR A 203 6.18 13.59 -21.40
CA THR A 203 6.46 13.11 -22.75
C THR A 203 5.25 13.10 -23.69
N LYS A 204 4.03 12.97 -23.16
CA LYS A 204 2.80 13.02 -23.97
C LYS A 204 2.50 14.45 -24.45
N THR A 205 1.99 14.55 -25.69
CA THR A 205 1.82 15.82 -26.39
C THR A 205 0.35 16.26 -26.54
N ASP A 206 -0.58 15.55 -25.90
CA ASP A 206 -1.97 15.95 -25.88
C ASP A 206 -2.18 17.28 -25.10
N ASP A 207 -3.23 18.01 -25.43
CA ASP A 207 -3.47 19.36 -24.87
C ASP A 207 -3.63 19.36 -23.35
N ARG A 208 -4.21 18.31 -22.78
CA ARG A 208 -4.38 18.20 -21.34
C ARG A 208 -3.03 18.01 -20.63
N THR A 209 -2.18 17.15 -21.14
CA THR A 209 -0.83 16.92 -20.61
C THR A 209 0.04 18.18 -20.74
N LYS A 210 0.01 18.85 -21.90
CA LYS A 210 0.71 20.14 -22.08
C LYS A 210 0.24 21.21 -21.10
N LYS A 211 -1.08 21.32 -20.89
CA LYS A 211 -1.64 22.26 -19.94
C LYS A 211 -1.18 21.94 -18.50
N LEU A 212 -1.22 20.66 -18.10
CA LEU A 212 -0.78 20.26 -16.77
C LEU A 212 0.71 20.54 -16.55
N LEU A 213 1.57 20.28 -17.56
CA LEU A 213 3.00 20.56 -17.46
C LEU A 213 3.27 22.08 -17.37
N SER A 214 2.48 22.91 -18.06
CA SER A 214 2.54 24.38 -17.92
C SER A 214 2.14 24.83 -16.51
N GLU A 215 1.09 24.26 -15.95
CA GLU A 215 0.64 24.53 -14.58
C GLU A 215 1.65 24.06 -13.55
N TYR A 216 2.29 22.89 -13.78
CA TYR A 216 3.40 22.40 -12.97
C TYR A 216 4.58 23.38 -12.99
N ARG A 217 4.96 23.91 -14.16
CA ARG A 217 6.00 24.93 -14.26
C ARG A 217 5.66 26.16 -13.41
N SER A 218 4.41 26.63 -13.45
CA SER A 218 3.95 27.76 -12.62
C SER A 218 4.02 27.47 -11.12
N HIS A 219 3.70 26.23 -10.72
CA HIS A 219 3.87 25.73 -9.37
C HIS A 219 5.33 25.81 -8.91
N VAL A 220 6.26 25.26 -9.71
CA VAL A 220 7.70 25.30 -9.43
C VAL A 220 8.17 26.76 -9.25
N GLU A 221 7.80 27.67 -10.16
CA GLU A 221 8.11 29.10 -10.08
C GLU A 221 7.61 29.73 -8.77
N LYS A 222 6.37 29.41 -8.38
CA LYS A 222 5.78 29.91 -7.14
C LYS A 222 6.52 29.42 -5.90
N VAL A 223 6.89 28.13 -5.85
CA VAL A 223 7.65 27.56 -4.72
C VAL A 223 9.04 28.21 -4.61
N PHE A 224 9.74 28.47 -5.72
CA PHE A 224 11.01 29.21 -5.69
C PHE A 224 10.82 30.65 -5.20
N THR A 225 9.72 31.32 -5.58
CA THR A 225 9.39 32.65 -5.08
C THR A 225 9.16 32.63 -3.56
N LEU A 226 8.43 31.64 -3.04
CA LEU A 226 8.25 31.45 -1.60
C LEU A 226 9.57 31.17 -0.87
N ALA A 227 10.53 30.53 -1.54
CA ALA A 227 11.89 30.32 -1.03
C ALA A 227 12.79 31.58 -1.11
N GLY A 228 12.25 32.74 -1.52
CA GLY A 228 12.94 34.04 -1.54
C GLY A 228 13.69 34.37 -2.83
N TYR A 229 13.46 33.60 -3.92
CA TYR A 229 14.00 33.96 -5.23
C TYR A 229 13.18 35.10 -5.85
N ASP A 230 13.84 36.04 -6.54
CA ASP A 230 13.13 37.02 -7.33
C ASP A 230 12.40 36.36 -8.51
N ASN A 231 11.40 37.03 -9.05
CA ASN A 231 10.53 36.47 -10.10
C ASN A 231 11.30 36.02 -11.35
N LYS A 232 12.35 36.74 -11.76
CA LYS A 232 13.16 36.39 -12.93
C LYS A 232 13.95 35.08 -12.67
N LYS A 233 14.58 34.98 -11.52
CA LYS A 233 15.34 33.79 -11.11
C LYS A 233 14.41 32.60 -10.91
N ALA A 234 13.25 32.78 -10.29
CA ALA A 234 12.24 31.73 -10.12
C ALA A 234 11.75 31.18 -11.46
N ALA A 235 11.44 32.05 -12.43
CA ALA A 235 11.01 31.64 -13.77
C ALA A 235 12.10 30.87 -14.54
N VAL A 236 13.38 31.29 -14.40
CA VAL A 236 14.52 30.56 -15.00
C VAL A 236 14.67 29.21 -14.31
N SER A 237 14.61 29.16 -12.99
CA SER A 237 14.69 27.91 -12.23
C SER A 237 13.59 26.93 -12.64
N ALA A 238 12.34 27.37 -12.75
CA ALA A 238 11.24 26.53 -13.22
C ALA A 238 11.48 25.96 -14.63
N LYS A 239 12.01 26.79 -15.54
CA LYS A 239 12.37 26.32 -16.90
C LYS A 239 13.46 25.25 -16.87
N THR A 240 14.50 25.45 -16.06
CA THR A 240 15.57 24.48 -15.85
C THR A 240 15.04 23.14 -15.33
N ILE A 241 14.17 23.20 -14.30
CA ILE A 241 13.57 21.97 -13.72
C ILE A 241 12.78 21.20 -14.77
N ILE A 242 11.88 21.84 -15.50
CA ILE A 242 11.10 21.17 -16.53
C ILE A 242 12.01 20.55 -17.59
N ALA A 243 13.07 21.22 -18.00
CA ALA A 243 14.01 20.70 -18.99
C ALA A 243 14.75 19.45 -18.48
N LEU A 244 15.26 19.45 -17.24
CA LEU A 244 15.99 18.33 -16.66
C LEU A 244 15.08 17.15 -16.38
N GLU A 245 13.89 17.38 -15.78
CA GLU A 245 12.93 16.30 -15.52
C GLU A 245 12.39 15.70 -16.83
N SER A 246 12.19 16.49 -17.90
CA SER A 246 11.80 15.97 -19.21
C SER A 246 12.86 15.05 -19.81
N ARG A 247 14.15 15.40 -19.71
CA ARG A 247 15.24 14.51 -20.14
C ARG A 247 15.25 13.19 -19.39
N LEU A 248 15.08 13.23 -18.07
CA LEU A 248 15.00 12.01 -17.24
C LEU A 248 13.75 11.19 -17.60
N ALA A 249 12.62 11.85 -17.84
CA ALA A 249 11.36 11.20 -18.21
C ALA A 249 11.45 10.49 -19.57
N GLU A 250 12.10 11.09 -20.56
CA GLU A 250 12.34 10.47 -21.88
C GLU A 250 13.15 9.18 -21.77
N ALA A 251 14.16 9.16 -20.89
CA ALA A 251 14.99 8.01 -20.63
C ALA A 251 14.36 6.97 -19.70
N SER A 252 13.34 7.34 -18.93
CA SER A 252 12.64 6.44 -18.02
C SER A 252 11.85 5.37 -18.77
N PHE A 253 11.73 4.20 -18.17
CA PHE A 253 10.85 3.13 -18.64
C PHE A 253 9.39 3.49 -18.39
N THR A 254 8.49 3.02 -19.26
CA THR A 254 7.05 3.06 -19.05
C THR A 254 6.64 2.10 -17.93
N ASN A 255 5.42 2.26 -17.40
CA ASN A 255 4.90 1.35 -16.39
C ASN A 255 4.78 -0.11 -16.88
N VAL A 256 4.48 -0.31 -18.18
CA VAL A 256 4.46 -1.65 -18.79
C VAL A 256 5.87 -2.23 -18.90
N GLU A 257 6.87 -1.44 -19.36
CA GLU A 257 8.27 -1.89 -19.40
C GLU A 257 8.78 -2.26 -17.98
N ASN A 258 8.37 -1.52 -16.95
CA ASN A 258 8.75 -1.77 -15.55
C ASN A 258 8.11 -3.03 -14.96
N ARG A 259 6.99 -3.50 -15.52
CA ARG A 259 6.38 -4.78 -15.09
C ARG A 259 7.18 -6.00 -15.51
N ASP A 260 7.88 -5.96 -16.64
CA ASP A 260 8.68 -7.10 -17.09
C ASP A 260 9.97 -7.18 -16.27
N ILE A 261 10.02 -8.17 -15.36
CA ILE A 261 11.17 -8.40 -14.49
C ILE A 261 12.49 -8.59 -15.26
N LYS A 262 12.43 -9.06 -16.51
CA LYS A 262 13.61 -9.22 -17.36
C LYS A 262 14.22 -7.88 -17.76
N ASN A 263 13.38 -6.86 -17.92
CA ASN A 263 13.82 -5.50 -18.24
C ASN A 263 14.53 -4.82 -17.09
N ILE A 264 14.12 -5.13 -15.86
CA ILE A 264 14.51 -4.39 -14.65
C ILE A 264 15.43 -5.18 -13.71
N ASN A 265 15.97 -6.31 -14.13
CA ASN A 265 16.81 -7.18 -13.28
C ASN A 265 18.21 -7.32 -13.87
N ASN A 266 19.08 -6.34 -13.65
CA ASN A 266 20.43 -6.28 -14.20
C ASN A 266 21.45 -6.26 -13.05
N MET A 267 22.13 -7.38 -12.83
CA MET A 267 23.17 -7.50 -11.81
C MET A 267 24.47 -6.93 -12.35
N LEU A 268 24.96 -5.88 -11.72
CA LEU A 268 26.22 -5.22 -12.10
C LEU A 268 27.13 -5.08 -10.88
N THR A 269 28.38 -5.47 -11.05
CA THR A 269 29.44 -5.15 -10.08
C THR A 269 29.71 -3.64 -10.08
N VAL A 270 30.24 -3.11 -8.98
CA VAL A 270 30.65 -1.70 -8.90
C VAL A 270 31.66 -1.36 -10.00
N GLY A 271 32.57 -2.29 -10.36
CA GLY A 271 33.52 -2.08 -11.43
C GLY A 271 32.88 -2.02 -12.82
N GLU A 272 31.80 -2.79 -13.06
CA GLU A 272 31.01 -2.70 -14.30
C GLU A 272 30.19 -1.42 -14.35
N LEU A 273 29.67 -0.95 -13.23
CA LEU A 273 29.00 0.34 -13.12
C LEU A 273 29.95 1.49 -13.44
N GLU A 274 31.15 1.50 -12.87
CA GLU A 274 32.21 2.49 -13.18
C GLU A 274 32.60 2.50 -14.65
N LYS A 275 32.61 1.33 -15.29
CA LYS A 275 32.94 1.21 -16.72
C LYS A 275 31.77 1.65 -17.63
N GLN A 276 30.52 1.30 -17.29
CA GLN A 276 29.36 1.60 -18.13
C GLN A 276 28.86 3.03 -17.95
N PHE A 277 29.03 3.59 -16.74
CA PHE A 277 28.57 4.93 -16.33
C PHE A 277 29.73 5.66 -15.64
N PRO A 278 30.75 6.09 -16.41
CA PRO A 278 32.04 6.57 -15.88
C PRO A 278 31.97 7.94 -15.23
N HIS A 279 30.92 8.73 -15.44
CA HIS A 279 30.74 10.05 -14.86
C HIS A 279 30.01 10.01 -13.51
N LEU A 280 29.37 8.87 -13.16
CA LEU A 280 28.82 8.60 -11.83
C LEU A 280 29.93 8.10 -10.90
N ASP A 281 30.27 8.87 -9.86
CA ASP A 281 31.22 8.48 -8.82
C ASP A 281 30.54 7.50 -7.84
N TRP A 282 30.47 6.24 -8.28
CA TRP A 282 29.77 5.17 -7.54
C TRP A 282 30.32 5.00 -6.13
N LYS A 283 31.63 5.04 -5.95
CA LYS A 283 32.26 4.89 -4.63
C LYS A 283 31.87 6.02 -3.69
N LEU A 284 31.91 7.27 -4.19
CA LEU A 284 31.50 8.44 -3.42
C LEU A 284 30.04 8.30 -2.98
N MET A 285 29.14 7.99 -3.94
CA MET A 285 27.71 7.92 -3.67
C MET A 285 27.36 6.79 -2.72
N LEU A 286 27.90 5.59 -2.93
CA LEU A 286 27.65 4.44 -2.06
C LEU A 286 28.22 4.67 -0.64
N ASN A 287 29.36 5.32 -0.51
CA ASN A 287 29.90 5.68 0.80
C ASN A 287 29.01 6.68 1.54
N GLU A 288 28.51 7.71 0.87
CA GLU A 288 27.60 8.71 1.46
C GLU A 288 26.28 8.05 1.91
N LEU A 289 25.77 7.10 1.15
CA LEU A 289 24.58 6.31 1.48
C LEU A 289 24.82 5.28 2.60
N GLY A 290 26.07 5.07 3.01
CA GLY A 290 26.44 4.07 4.02
C GLY A 290 26.47 2.63 3.50
N CYS A 291 26.62 2.48 2.18
CA CYS A 291 26.68 1.21 1.46
C CYS A 291 28.13 0.79 1.16
N THR A 292 29.03 0.92 2.13
CA THR A 292 30.44 0.57 1.95
C THR A 292 30.62 -0.95 1.77
N GLY A 293 31.46 -1.32 0.80
CA GLY A 293 31.82 -2.73 0.58
C GLY A 293 30.78 -3.55 -0.21
N ILE A 294 29.78 -2.92 -0.79
CA ILE A 294 28.86 -3.58 -1.73
C ILE A 294 29.62 -4.01 -2.98
N GLY A 295 29.53 -5.29 -3.34
CA GLY A 295 30.17 -5.85 -4.53
C GLY A 295 29.33 -5.69 -5.80
N GLU A 296 28.01 -5.88 -5.68
CA GLU A 296 27.06 -5.86 -6.78
C GLU A 296 25.79 -5.09 -6.41
N ILE A 297 25.13 -4.53 -7.41
CA ILE A 297 23.84 -3.84 -7.28
C ILE A 297 22.89 -4.38 -8.39
N ASN A 298 21.63 -4.60 -8.04
CA ASN A 298 20.59 -4.88 -9.03
C ASN A 298 20.08 -3.56 -9.61
N VAL A 299 20.38 -3.30 -10.87
CA VAL A 299 19.99 -2.07 -11.57
C VAL A 299 18.73 -2.31 -12.40
N GLY A 300 17.70 -1.54 -12.15
CA GLY A 300 16.44 -1.66 -12.88
C GLY A 300 16.57 -1.14 -14.32
N GLN A 301 16.83 0.13 -14.49
CA GLN A 301 16.68 0.79 -15.81
C GLN A 301 18.02 1.34 -16.32
N LEU A 302 18.73 0.54 -17.11
CA LEU A 302 20.03 0.92 -17.70
C LEU A 302 19.95 2.13 -18.61
N ARG A 303 18.87 2.26 -19.38
CA ARG A 303 18.63 3.41 -20.28
C ARG A 303 18.56 4.72 -19.48
N PHE A 304 17.90 4.72 -18.33
CA PHE A 304 17.83 5.85 -17.43
C PHE A 304 19.20 6.24 -16.87
N LEU A 305 19.98 5.27 -16.37
CA LEU A 305 21.32 5.55 -15.85
C LEU A 305 22.27 6.10 -16.91
N LYS A 306 22.16 5.61 -18.13
CA LYS A 306 22.97 6.11 -19.25
C LYS A 306 22.68 7.59 -19.53
N GLU A 307 21.42 8.02 -19.49
CA GLU A 307 21.09 9.42 -19.66
C GLU A 307 21.53 10.26 -18.44
N LEU A 308 21.35 9.76 -17.23
CA LEU A 308 21.83 10.45 -16.03
C LEU A 308 23.35 10.65 -16.04
N ASP A 309 24.11 9.63 -16.41
CA ASP A 309 25.58 9.68 -16.58
C ASP A 309 26.00 10.77 -17.58
N LYS A 310 25.33 10.82 -18.74
CA LYS A 310 25.53 11.84 -19.76
C LYS A 310 25.17 13.24 -19.26
N MET A 311 24.07 13.37 -18.52
CA MET A 311 23.66 14.65 -17.95
C MET A 311 24.71 15.25 -17.00
N LEU A 312 25.53 14.44 -16.33
CA LEU A 312 26.62 14.93 -15.48
C LEU A 312 27.72 15.66 -16.25
N THR A 313 27.83 15.42 -17.56
CA THR A 313 28.76 16.16 -18.44
C THR A 313 28.11 17.32 -19.18
N ASP A 314 26.83 17.18 -19.56
CA ASP A 314 26.15 18.13 -20.42
C ASP A 314 25.52 19.29 -19.64
N VAL A 315 25.15 19.08 -18.36
CA VAL A 315 24.40 20.03 -17.54
C VAL A 315 25.35 20.85 -16.68
N GLN A 316 25.15 22.17 -16.65
CA GLN A 316 25.96 23.08 -15.83
C GLN A 316 25.74 22.80 -14.32
N VAL A 317 26.78 22.98 -13.53
CA VAL A 317 26.71 22.82 -12.06
C VAL A 317 25.64 23.72 -11.44
N SER A 318 25.43 24.93 -11.97
CA SER A 318 24.35 25.85 -11.54
C SER A 318 22.96 25.27 -11.72
N ASP A 319 22.74 24.52 -12.79
CA ASP A 319 21.44 23.90 -13.09
C ASP A 319 21.22 22.68 -12.20
N TRP A 320 22.26 21.91 -11.90
CA TRP A 320 22.21 20.86 -10.89
C TRP A 320 21.91 21.39 -9.47
N LYS A 321 22.50 22.53 -9.09
CA LYS A 321 22.13 23.20 -7.84
C LYS A 321 20.65 23.55 -7.81
N THR A 322 20.11 24.09 -8.88
CA THR A 322 18.70 24.40 -9.03
C THR A 322 17.84 23.14 -8.92
N PHE A 323 18.27 22.06 -9.56
CA PHE A 323 17.58 20.77 -9.50
C PHE A 323 17.55 20.18 -8.08
N LEU A 324 18.67 20.13 -7.39
CA LEU A 324 18.73 19.61 -6.01
C LEU A 324 17.95 20.50 -5.03
N THR A 325 17.98 21.85 -5.23
CA THR A 325 17.12 22.75 -4.48
C THR A 325 15.64 22.42 -4.68
N TRP A 326 15.23 22.15 -5.93
CA TRP A 326 13.86 21.75 -6.22
C TRP A 326 13.50 20.44 -5.54
N LYS A 327 14.37 19.42 -5.59
CA LYS A 327 14.11 18.13 -4.93
C LYS A 327 13.86 18.30 -3.42
N LEU A 328 14.69 19.09 -2.77
CA LEU A 328 14.51 19.42 -1.35
C LEU A 328 13.20 20.17 -1.09
N LEU A 329 12.93 21.26 -1.85
CA LEU A 329 11.72 22.05 -1.69
C LEU A 329 10.45 21.24 -1.98
N SER A 330 10.43 20.46 -3.06
CA SER A 330 9.28 19.61 -3.41
C SER A 330 8.96 18.60 -2.32
N ALA A 331 9.98 17.95 -1.75
CA ALA A 331 9.82 16.95 -0.70
C ALA A 331 9.39 17.57 0.65
N THR A 332 9.80 18.80 0.94
CA THR A 332 9.56 19.43 2.25
C THR A 332 8.38 20.42 2.26
N SER A 333 7.94 20.93 1.11
CA SER A 333 6.83 21.91 0.99
C SER A 333 5.57 21.53 1.77
N PRO A 334 5.13 20.25 1.84
CA PRO A 334 3.94 19.88 2.61
C PRO A 334 4.06 20.11 4.13
N TYR A 335 5.28 20.30 4.62
CA TYR A 335 5.63 20.37 6.04
C TYR A 335 6.23 21.70 6.47
N LEU A 336 6.54 22.58 5.51
CA LEU A 336 7.03 23.96 5.74
C LEU A 336 5.90 24.88 6.17
N SER A 337 6.06 26.21 6.04
CA SER A 337 5.01 27.17 6.42
C SER A 337 3.71 26.97 5.64
N SER A 338 2.64 27.55 6.19
CA SER A 338 1.30 27.50 5.59
C SER A 338 1.28 27.92 4.12
N ALA A 339 2.13 28.87 3.71
CA ALA A 339 2.24 29.32 2.32
C ALA A 339 2.78 28.23 1.37
N PHE A 340 3.80 27.46 1.81
CA PHE A 340 4.33 26.33 1.04
C PHE A 340 3.34 25.18 0.98
N GLU A 341 2.71 24.86 2.11
CA GLU A 341 1.70 23.80 2.20
C GLU A 341 0.49 24.11 1.30
N GLU A 342 0.02 25.35 1.28
CA GLU A 342 -1.07 25.79 0.41
C GLU A 342 -0.71 25.68 -1.08
N GLU A 343 0.50 26.12 -1.46
CA GLU A 343 0.95 26.02 -2.85
C GLU A 343 1.11 24.57 -3.30
N HIS A 344 1.67 23.72 -2.44
CA HIS A 344 1.72 22.28 -2.71
C HIS A 344 0.33 21.68 -2.90
N PHE A 345 -0.63 22.01 -2.04
CA PHE A 345 -2.01 21.57 -2.16
C PHE A 345 -2.69 22.08 -3.44
N ASN A 346 -2.45 23.33 -3.82
CA ASN A 346 -3.06 23.93 -5.02
C ASN A 346 -2.67 23.17 -6.29
N PHE A 347 -1.45 22.67 -6.37
CA PHE A 347 -1.03 21.88 -7.53
C PHE A 347 -1.32 20.36 -7.33
N PHE A 348 -0.71 19.72 -6.36
CA PHE A 348 -0.81 18.26 -6.21
C PHE A 348 -2.19 17.81 -5.72
N GLY A 349 -2.81 18.53 -4.81
CA GLY A 349 -4.14 18.20 -4.31
C GLY A 349 -5.25 18.61 -5.30
N LYS A 350 -5.39 19.90 -5.58
CA LYS A 350 -6.50 20.40 -6.40
C LYS A 350 -6.34 20.04 -7.87
N ARG A 351 -5.17 20.33 -8.44
CA ARG A 351 -5.01 20.23 -9.89
C ARG A 351 -4.78 18.81 -10.37
N LEU A 352 -3.94 18.04 -9.67
CA LEU A 352 -3.56 16.68 -10.08
C LEU A 352 -4.60 15.64 -9.64
N GLU A 353 -5.17 15.78 -8.43
CA GLU A 353 -6.07 14.78 -7.82
C GLU A 353 -7.53 15.24 -7.69
N GLY A 354 -7.83 16.50 -8.02
CA GLY A 354 -9.20 17.02 -8.01
C GLY A 354 -9.78 17.29 -6.61
N LEU A 355 -8.95 17.40 -5.57
CA LEU A 355 -9.43 17.77 -4.23
C LEU A 355 -9.99 19.20 -4.24
N GLU A 356 -11.07 19.41 -3.51
CA GLU A 356 -11.69 20.75 -3.37
C GLU A 356 -11.12 21.50 -2.16
N LYS A 357 -10.77 20.77 -1.09
CA LYS A 357 -10.31 21.31 0.18
C LYS A 357 -9.14 20.51 0.73
N MET A 358 -8.23 21.21 1.43
CA MET A 358 -7.13 20.57 2.15
C MET A 358 -7.64 19.73 3.33
N GLU A 359 -7.04 18.58 3.59
CA GLU A 359 -7.35 17.77 4.77
C GLU A 359 -7.12 18.58 6.08
N PRO A 360 -7.93 18.34 7.11
CA PRO A 360 -7.69 18.88 8.44
C PRO A 360 -6.26 18.56 8.94
N ARG A 361 -5.63 19.48 9.63
CA ARG A 361 -4.23 19.39 10.08
C ARG A 361 -3.92 18.07 10.80
N TRP A 362 -4.78 17.66 11.73
CA TRP A 362 -4.58 16.43 12.48
C TRP A 362 -4.47 15.17 11.58
N LYS A 363 -5.24 15.10 10.49
CA LYS A 363 -5.19 13.98 9.54
C LYS A 363 -3.82 13.91 8.85
N LYS A 364 -3.31 15.06 8.41
CA LYS A 364 -1.97 15.16 7.81
C LYS A 364 -0.88 14.77 8.80
N VAL A 365 -0.98 15.22 10.05
CA VAL A 365 -0.01 14.87 11.10
C VAL A 365 -0.05 13.38 11.43
N ILE A 366 -1.23 12.76 11.53
CA ILE A 366 -1.34 11.31 11.73
C ILE A 366 -0.76 10.53 10.55
N SER A 367 -1.00 10.99 9.32
CA SER A 367 -0.42 10.35 8.12
C SER A 367 1.11 10.40 8.12
N SER A 368 1.69 11.57 8.44
CA SER A 368 3.15 11.72 8.56
C SER A 368 3.73 10.95 9.74
N MET A 369 3.00 10.87 10.85
CA MET A 369 3.39 10.08 12.03
C MET A 369 3.47 8.59 11.66
N ASN A 370 2.50 8.06 10.93
CA ASN A 370 2.52 6.68 10.46
C ASN A 370 3.72 6.40 9.55
N GLN A 371 4.08 7.34 8.68
CA GLN A 371 5.23 7.23 7.80
C GLN A 371 6.57 7.27 8.57
N CYS A 372 6.69 8.20 9.53
CA CYS A 372 7.97 8.46 10.21
C CYS A 372 8.22 7.57 11.44
N LEU A 373 7.15 7.15 12.13
CA LEU A 373 7.25 6.36 13.37
C LEU A 373 6.89 4.88 13.18
N GLY A 374 6.46 4.49 11.98
CA GLY A 374 6.22 3.10 11.58
C GLY A 374 5.38 2.30 12.58
N GLU A 375 6.01 1.31 13.23
CA GLU A 375 5.33 0.38 14.14
C GLU A 375 4.98 0.98 15.52
N ILE A 376 5.57 2.11 15.93
CA ILE A 376 5.31 2.68 17.26
C ILE A 376 3.81 2.96 17.47
N PRO A 377 3.13 3.77 16.61
CA PRO A 377 1.69 3.98 16.75
C PRO A 377 0.90 2.70 16.52
N GLY A 378 1.41 1.78 15.68
CA GLY A 378 0.78 0.49 15.41
C GLY A 378 0.69 -0.41 16.64
N ARG A 379 1.72 -0.45 17.46
CA ARG A 379 1.71 -1.19 18.73
C ARG A 379 0.61 -0.71 19.66
N LEU A 380 0.50 0.61 19.85
CA LEU A 380 -0.53 1.22 20.68
C LEU A 380 -1.95 1.00 20.13
N PHE A 381 -2.07 0.94 18.80
CA PHE A 381 -3.33 0.67 18.11
C PHE A 381 -3.79 -0.77 18.32
N VAL A 382 -2.94 -1.77 18.12
CA VAL A 382 -3.36 -3.19 18.22
C VAL A 382 -3.71 -3.61 19.64
N GLU A 383 -3.07 -3.02 20.65
CA GLU A 383 -3.40 -3.25 22.06
C GLU A 383 -4.88 -2.95 22.39
N LYS A 384 -5.52 -2.02 21.64
CA LYS A 384 -6.90 -1.60 21.85
C LYS A 384 -7.88 -2.16 20.83
N HIS A 385 -7.45 -2.38 19.58
CA HIS A 385 -8.35 -2.55 18.44
C HIS A 385 -8.23 -3.91 17.73
N PHE A 386 -7.35 -4.81 18.17
CA PHE A 386 -7.20 -6.12 17.54
C PHE A 386 -7.17 -7.26 18.56
N SER A 387 -8.20 -8.11 18.56
CA SER A 387 -8.36 -9.17 19.54
C SER A 387 -7.63 -10.46 19.18
N PRO A 388 -7.18 -11.27 20.16
CA PRO A 388 -6.63 -12.61 19.90
C PRO A 388 -7.62 -13.54 19.15
N LEU A 389 -8.93 -13.38 19.38
CA LEU A 389 -9.96 -14.15 18.68
C LEU A 389 -9.96 -13.81 17.17
N ALA A 390 -9.82 -12.53 16.81
CA ALA A 390 -9.69 -12.10 15.42
C ALA A 390 -8.48 -12.77 14.74
N LYS A 391 -7.29 -12.74 15.39
CA LYS A 391 -6.08 -13.40 14.88
C LYS A 391 -6.32 -14.90 14.64
N LYS A 392 -6.95 -15.59 15.59
CA LYS A 392 -7.25 -17.03 15.48
C LYS A 392 -8.22 -17.37 14.33
N LYS A 393 -9.30 -16.59 14.17
CA LYS A 393 -10.25 -16.78 13.06
C LYS A 393 -9.55 -16.57 11.71
N MET A 394 -8.72 -15.54 11.60
CA MET A 394 -7.92 -15.27 10.40
C MET A 394 -6.97 -16.44 10.07
N GLN A 395 -6.26 -16.98 11.06
CA GLN A 395 -5.38 -18.15 10.87
C GLN A 395 -6.14 -19.37 10.34
N THR A 396 -7.36 -19.60 10.86
CA THR A 396 -8.22 -20.69 10.38
C THR A 396 -8.64 -20.47 8.93
N MET A 397 -9.04 -19.24 8.57
CA MET A 397 -9.44 -18.89 7.22
C MET A 397 -8.29 -19.04 6.23
N VAL A 398 -7.10 -18.56 6.56
CA VAL A 398 -5.87 -18.74 5.77
C VAL A 398 -5.59 -20.23 5.52
N SER A 399 -5.70 -21.07 6.56
CA SER A 399 -5.50 -22.52 6.43
C SER A 399 -6.49 -23.16 5.46
N ASN A 400 -7.78 -22.78 5.55
CA ASN A 400 -8.82 -23.27 4.65
C ASN A 400 -8.61 -22.80 3.20
N ILE A 401 -8.22 -21.55 3.00
CA ILE A 401 -7.92 -20.99 1.67
C ILE A 401 -6.70 -21.67 1.06
N LYS A 402 -5.63 -21.87 1.83
CA LYS A 402 -4.43 -22.60 1.39
C LYS A 402 -4.76 -24.03 0.97
N LYS A 403 -5.61 -24.72 1.73
CA LYS A 403 -6.09 -26.06 1.38
C LYS A 403 -6.94 -26.07 0.11
N ALA A 404 -7.86 -25.12 -0.02
CA ALA A 404 -8.70 -24.99 -1.21
C ALA A 404 -7.87 -24.69 -2.46
N PHE A 405 -6.90 -23.78 -2.36
CA PHE A 405 -6.00 -23.49 -3.48
C PHE A 405 -5.18 -24.71 -3.90
N GLY A 406 -4.67 -25.47 -2.93
CA GLY A 406 -4.00 -26.72 -3.24
C GLY A 406 -4.89 -27.69 -4.01
N ASN A 407 -6.15 -27.86 -3.61
CA ASN A 407 -7.12 -28.70 -4.33
C ASN A 407 -7.38 -28.18 -5.75
N VAL A 408 -7.44 -26.87 -5.94
CA VAL A 408 -7.56 -26.23 -7.26
C VAL A 408 -6.36 -26.58 -8.14
N ILE A 409 -5.12 -26.41 -7.63
CA ILE A 409 -3.89 -26.75 -8.38
C ILE A 409 -3.91 -28.22 -8.83
N ASP A 410 -4.28 -29.15 -7.96
CA ASP A 410 -4.34 -30.58 -8.29
C ASP A 410 -5.33 -30.87 -9.44
N GLN A 411 -6.40 -30.10 -9.55
CA GLN A 411 -7.48 -30.31 -10.54
C GLN A 411 -7.25 -29.57 -11.86
N LEU A 412 -6.22 -28.70 -11.99
CA LEU A 412 -5.95 -27.99 -13.24
C LEU A 412 -5.60 -28.97 -14.36
N SER A 413 -6.45 -29.07 -15.38
CA SER A 413 -6.25 -29.95 -16.53
C SER A 413 -5.15 -29.46 -17.50
N TRP A 414 -4.86 -28.15 -17.46
CA TRP A 414 -3.92 -27.53 -18.38
C TRP A 414 -2.46 -27.51 -17.85
N MET A 415 -2.25 -27.74 -16.54
CA MET A 415 -0.95 -27.72 -15.87
C MET A 415 -0.41 -29.14 -15.75
N SER A 416 0.84 -29.34 -16.10
CA SER A 416 1.54 -30.64 -15.95
C SER A 416 1.77 -31.01 -14.49
N ASP A 417 1.92 -32.32 -14.20
CA ASP A 417 2.16 -32.80 -12.85
C ASP A 417 3.46 -32.26 -12.25
N THR A 418 4.47 -32.03 -13.07
CA THR A 418 5.75 -31.42 -12.66
C THR A 418 5.52 -29.99 -12.14
N THR A 419 4.80 -29.16 -12.88
CA THR A 419 4.50 -27.79 -12.48
C THR A 419 3.55 -27.77 -11.27
N LYS A 420 2.54 -28.66 -11.21
CA LYS A 420 1.66 -28.81 -10.02
C LYS A 420 2.45 -29.13 -8.76
N ALA A 421 3.41 -30.06 -8.83
CA ALA A 421 4.25 -30.40 -7.68
C ALA A 421 5.04 -29.19 -7.15
N LYS A 422 5.62 -28.40 -8.04
CA LYS A 422 6.34 -27.17 -7.70
C LYS A 422 5.41 -26.06 -7.17
N ALA A 423 4.22 -25.91 -7.77
CA ALA A 423 3.19 -24.99 -7.29
C ALA A 423 2.74 -25.36 -5.85
N ARG A 424 2.56 -26.63 -5.58
CA ARG A 424 2.25 -27.13 -4.22
C ARG A 424 3.38 -26.88 -3.23
N GLU A 425 4.64 -27.10 -3.64
CA GLU A 425 5.82 -26.77 -2.84
C GLU A 425 5.82 -25.28 -2.45
N LYS A 426 5.64 -24.39 -3.43
CA LYS A 426 5.60 -22.94 -3.22
C LYS A 426 4.44 -22.53 -2.32
N LEU A 427 3.23 -23.02 -2.58
CA LEU A 427 2.05 -22.75 -1.76
C LEU A 427 2.28 -23.19 -0.29
N ASN A 428 2.87 -24.37 -0.07
CA ASN A 428 3.14 -24.87 1.28
C ASN A 428 4.21 -24.05 2.02
N ALA A 429 5.22 -23.57 1.30
CA ALA A 429 6.31 -22.75 1.85
C ALA A 429 5.91 -21.28 2.11
N MET A 430 4.78 -20.83 1.56
CA MET A 430 4.31 -19.44 1.69
C MET A 430 4.08 -19.08 3.16
N ASP A 431 4.79 -18.06 3.64
CA ASP A 431 4.67 -17.52 5.00
C ASP A 431 3.51 -16.54 5.11
N VAL A 432 2.93 -16.37 6.30
CA VAL A 432 1.74 -15.54 6.51
C VAL A 432 1.82 -14.75 7.81
N LYS A 433 1.87 -13.45 7.71
CA LYS A 433 1.87 -12.50 8.82
C LYS A 433 0.49 -11.90 9.03
N ILE A 434 -0.06 -12.00 10.26
CA ILE A 434 -1.43 -11.60 10.59
C ILE A 434 -1.45 -10.67 11.79
N GLY A 435 -2.01 -9.48 11.61
CA GLY A 435 -2.33 -8.52 12.65
C GLY A 435 -1.15 -7.63 13.04
N TYR A 436 -0.14 -8.18 13.69
CA TYR A 436 1.01 -7.44 14.23
C TYR A 436 2.23 -8.33 14.43
N PRO A 437 3.46 -7.76 14.45
CA PRO A 437 4.71 -8.50 14.62
C PRO A 437 4.88 -9.04 16.05
N ASP A 438 5.48 -10.22 16.17
CA ASP A 438 5.87 -10.76 17.48
C ASP A 438 7.15 -10.07 18.02
N VAL A 439 8.01 -9.55 17.11
CA VAL A 439 9.21 -8.78 17.43
C VAL A 439 9.06 -7.38 16.83
N TRP A 440 9.01 -6.37 17.68
CA TRP A 440 8.85 -4.98 17.27
C TRP A 440 10.18 -4.36 16.85
N GLN A 441 10.14 -3.49 15.83
CA GLN A 441 11.32 -2.75 15.36
C GLN A 441 11.89 -1.86 16.48
N ASP A 442 13.22 -1.76 16.56
CA ASP A 442 13.93 -0.86 17.49
C ASP A 442 14.03 0.56 16.93
N TYR A 443 13.33 1.50 17.56
CA TYR A 443 13.35 2.93 17.24
C TYR A 443 14.27 3.76 18.15
N SER A 444 15.21 3.16 18.90
CA SER A 444 16.09 3.87 19.81
C SER A 444 16.98 4.93 19.13
N LYS A 445 17.30 4.70 17.85
CA LYS A 445 18.09 5.64 17.01
C LYS A 445 17.28 6.79 16.43
N LEU A 446 15.94 6.71 16.45
CA LEU A 446 15.07 7.76 15.92
C LEU A 446 14.96 8.91 16.93
N GLN A 447 15.36 10.11 16.54
CA GLN A 447 15.27 11.32 17.35
C GLN A 447 14.02 12.11 16.96
N ILE A 448 13.14 12.38 17.92
CA ILE A 448 11.94 13.20 17.77
C ILE A 448 11.93 14.27 18.86
N SER A 449 11.61 15.51 18.46
CA SER A 449 11.57 16.70 19.32
C SER A 449 10.23 17.40 19.19
N PRO A 450 9.71 18.03 20.25
CA PRO A 450 8.49 18.84 20.17
C PRO A 450 8.69 20.17 19.41
N ASP A 451 9.93 20.56 19.07
CA ASP A 451 10.24 21.92 18.65
C ASP A 451 10.09 22.18 17.15
N CYS A 452 10.42 21.19 16.29
CA CYS A 452 10.46 21.41 14.85
C CYS A 452 9.91 20.21 14.07
N TYR A 453 8.69 20.40 13.51
CA TYR A 453 7.98 19.35 12.77
C TYR A 453 8.74 18.87 11.52
N VAL A 454 9.27 19.79 10.71
CA VAL A 454 10.02 19.42 9.49
C VAL A 454 11.24 18.59 9.82
N ARG A 455 11.96 18.93 10.91
CA ARG A 455 13.13 18.15 11.35
C ARG A 455 12.74 16.75 11.80
N ASN A 456 11.57 16.59 12.43
CA ASN A 456 11.04 15.27 12.77
C ASN A 456 10.71 14.45 11.50
N ILE A 457 10.16 15.07 10.45
CA ILE A 457 9.95 14.44 9.16
C ILE A 457 11.28 13.95 8.55
N LEU A 458 12.28 14.81 8.48
CA LEU A 458 13.60 14.45 7.93
C LEU A 458 14.28 13.34 8.76
N ASN A 459 14.22 13.41 10.10
CA ASN A 459 14.73 12.35 10.95
C ASN A 459 14.01 11.01 10.76
N GLY A 460 12.68 11.05 10.62
CA GLY A 460 11.88 9.86 10.30
C GLY A 460 12.24 9.27 8.94
N ASN A 461 12.36 10.11 7.93
CA ASN A 461 12.74 9.70 6.58
C ASN A 461 14.16 9.08 6.55
N ARG A 462 15.14 9.68 7.23
CA ARG A 462 16.51 9.15 7.37
C ARG A 462 16.50 7.80 8.10
N PHE A 463 15.69 7.67 9.14
CA PHE A 463 15.56 6.42 9.88
C PHE A 463 14.97 5.33 9.00
N GLU A 464 13.88 5.64 8.26
CA GLU A 464 13.22 4.71 7.35
C GLU A 464 14.15 4.28 6.22
N PHE A 465 14.83 5.22 5.56
CA PHE A 465 15.82 4.92 4.51
C PHE A 465 16.93 3.98 5.01
N ARG A 466 17.36 4.14 6.26
CA ARG A 466 18.49 3.37 6.79
C ARG A 466 18.07 2.07 7.47
N TYR A 467 16.99 2.08 8.27
CA TYR A 467 16.61 1.01 9.18
C TYR A 467 15.20 0.48 8.96
N GLY A 468 14.41 1.09 8.09
CA GLY A 468 13.09 0.61 7.72
C GLY A 468 13.11 -0.78 7.08
N PRO A 469 11.97 -1.35 6.75
CA PRO A 469 11.87 -2.72 6.21
C PRO A 469 12.70 -2.99 4.96
N MET A 470 12.87 -1.97 4.12
CA MET A 470 13.72 -1.99 2.92
C MET A 470 14.96 -1.10 3.10
N GLY A 471 15.38 -0.88 4.34
CA GLY A 471 16.44 0.03 4.68
C GLY A 471 17.82 -0.47 4.26
N ILE A 472 18.65 0.44 3.78
CA ILE A 472 19.96 0.13 3.18
C ILE A 472 20.94 -0.55 4.17
N ALA A 473 20.72 -0.43 5.48
CA ALA A 473 21.54 -1.10 6.50
C ALA A 473 21.35 -2.64 6.53
N HIS A 474 20.38 -3.17 5.78
CA HIS A 474 20.16 -4.62 5.65
C HIS A 474 21.03 -5.24 4.55
N VAL A 475 21.57 -4.47 3.63
CA VAL A 475 22.39 -4.98 2.51
C VAL A 475 23.58 -5.80 3.03
N GLY A 476 23.81 -6.96 2.37
CA GLY A 476 24.83 -7.92 2.74
C GLY A 476 24.49 -8.84 3.91
N LYS A 477 23.28 -8.72 4.47
CA LYS A 477 22.78 -9.57 5.57
C LYS A 477 21.74 -10.58 5.09
N PRO A 478 21.53 -11.66 5.83
CA PRO A 478 20.37 -12.52 5.63
C PRO A 478 19.06 -11.75 5.86
N PRO A 479 17.98 -12.06 5.13
CA PRO A 479 16.66 -11.50 5.40
C PRO A 479 16.19 -11.82 6.82
N ASP A 480 15.75 -10.81 7.53
CA ASP A 480 15.10 -10.98 8.83
C ASP A 480 13.60 -11.20 8.62
N LYS A 481 13.13 -12.40 8.91
CA LYS A 481 11.73 -12.79 8.77
C LYS A 481 10.81 -12.13 9.82
N THR A 482 11.36 -11.50 10.86
CA THR A 482 10.54 -10.76 11.84
C THR A 482 10.13 -9.39 11.35
N ILE A 483 10.82 -8.83 10.35
CA ILE A 483 10.53 -7.52 9.76
C ILE A 483 9.21 -7.55 8.98
N TRP A 484 8.33 -6.62 9.29
CA TRP A 484 7.06 -6.38 8.59
C TRP A 484 7.23 -5.28 7.54
N LEU A 485 6.74 -5.52 6.31
CA LEU A 485 6.80 -4.52 5.23
C LEU A 485 5.83 -3.35 5.43
N MET A 486 4.77 -3.58 6.18
CA MET A 486 3.78 -2.55 6.52
C MET A 486 3.50 -2.58 8.04
N PRO A 487 3.41 -1.42 8.70
CA PRO A 487 3.08 -1.37 10.11
C PRO A 487 1.62 -1.81 10.38
N PRO A 488 1.31 -2.30 11.60
CA PRO A 488 0.03 -2.93 11.93
C PRO A 488 -1.22 -2.09 11.71
N GLN A 489 -1.14 -0.78 11.78
CA GLN A 489 -2.27 0.13 11.53
C GLN A 489 -2.56 0.38 10.06
N THR A 490 -1.80 -0.21 9.14
CA THR A 490 -2.00 -0.05 7.69
C THR A 490 -3.28 -0.74 7.24
N VAL A 491 -4.12 -0.02 6.47
CA VAL A 491 -5.32 -0.57 5.84
C VAL A 491 -4.95 -1.02 4.43
N ASN A 492 -4.28 -2.14 4.35
CA ASN A 492 -3.87 -2.83 3.12
C ASN A 492 -3.43 -4.26 3.43
N ALA A 493 -3.19 -5.07 2.37
CA ALA A 493 -2.56 -6.37 2.40
C ALA A 493 -1.50 -6.42 1.29
N CYS A 494 -0.56 -7.36 1.33
CA CYS A 494 0.37 -7.59 0.23
C CYS A 494 0.96 -9.01 0.25
N TYR A 495 1.39 -9.45 -0.94
CA TYR A 495 2.30 -10.57 -1.14
C TYR A 495 3.66 -10.06 -1.63
N GLU A 496 4.74 -10.57 -1.04
CA GLU A 496 6.12 -10.25 -1.43
C GLU A 496 6.81 -11.47 -2.05
N PRO A 497 7.00 -11.49 -3.38
CA PRO A 497 7.52 -12.66 -4.10
C PRO A 497 8.91 -13.10 -3.66
N SER A 498 9.80 -12.16 -3.38
CA SER A 498 11.19 -12.43 -3.00
C SER A 498 11.34 -13.03 -1.60
N ARG A 499 10.26 -12.98 -0.79
CA ARG A 499 10.15 -13.58 0.54
C ARG A 499 9.19 -14.76 0.58
N ASN A 500 8.41 -14.97 -0.48
CA ASN A 500 7.26 -15.88 -0.54
C ASN A 500 6.34 -15.70 0.68
N GLU A 501 5.96 -14.46 0.97
CA GLU A 501 5.32 -14.02 2.21
C GLU A 501 4.08 -13.17 1.93
N MET A 502 2.98 -13.45 2.66
CA MET A 502 1.78 -12.60 2.69
C MET A 502 1.70 -11.83 4.00
N LEU A 503 1.17 -10.61 3.96
CA LEU A 503 1.05 -9.73 5.11
C LEU A 503 -0.36 -9.13 5.20
N PHE A 504 -1.02 -9.30 6.36
CA PHE A 504 -2.35 -8.76 6.69
C PHE A 504 -2.29 -7.95 7.98
N PRO A 505 -1.98 -6.65 7.94
CA PRO A 505 -1.96 -5.78 9.12
C PRO A 505 -3.33 -5.70 9.82
N ALA A 506 -3.35 -5.44 11.12
CA ALA A 506 -4.58 -5.30 11.91
C ALA A 506 -5.51 -4.20 11.38
N GLY A 507 -4.95 -3.18 10.72
CA GLY A 507 -5.69 -2.06 10.14
C GLY A 507 -6.75 -2.48 9.13
N ILE A 508 -6.47 -3.48 8.26
CA ILE A 508 -7.46 -3.98 7.29
C ILE A 508 -8.42 -5.01 7.92
N LEU A 509 -8.04 -5.63 9.05
CA LEU A 509 -8.81 -6.70 9.70
C LEU A 509 -9.96 -6.14 10.54
N GLN A 510 -10.77 -5.26 9.95
CA GLN A 510 -11.90 -4.57 10.54
C GLN A 510 -13.08 -4.52 9.55
N PRO A 511 -14.34 -4.33 10.03
CA PRO A 511 -15.49 -4.17 9.13
C PRO A 511 -15.27 -3.00 8.13
N PRO A 512 -15.67 -3.16 6.85
CA PRO A 512 -16.41 -4.28 6.26
C PRO A 512 -15.54 -5.43 5.72
N PHE A 513 -14.19 -5.38 5.88
CA PHE A 513 -13.30 -6.43 5.36
C PHE A 513 -13.37 -7.69 6.23
N PHE A 514 -13.29 -7.52 7.54
CA PHE A 514 -13.37 -8.61 8.49
C PHE A 514 -14.22 -8.22 9.71
N ASP A 515 -15.22 -9.03 10.02
CA ASP A 515 -15.99 -8.89 11.25
C ASP A 515 -15.97 -10.22 12.00
N VAL A 516 -15.43 -10.21 13.22
CA VAL A 516 -15.33 -11.40 14.07
C VAL A 516 -16.70 -11.99 14.40
N ASN A 517 -17.79 -11.22 14.29
CA ASN A 517 -19.17 -11.62 14.58
C ASN A 517 -19.99 -11.92 13.31
N ALA A 518 -19.47 -11.62 12.10
CA ALA A 518 -20.19 -11.92 10.86
C ALA A 518 -20.14 -13.43 10.55
N ASP A 519 -21.08 -13.86 9.72
CA ASP A 519 -21.13 -15.22 9.18
C ASP A 519 -19.94 -15.49 8.22
N ASP A 520 -19.68 -16.78 7.98
CA ASP A 520 -18.55 -17.19 7.16
C ASP A 520 -18.69 -16.77 5.70
N ALA A 521 -19.90 -16.77 5.11
CA ALA A 521 -20.10 -16.32 3.72
C ALA A 521 -19.66 -14.86 3.56
N THR A 522 -20.03 -13.99 4.52
CA THR A 522 -19.61 -12.59 4.56
C THR A 522 -18.10 -12.46 4.67
N ASN A 523 -17.44 -13.14 5.63
CA ASN A 523 -16.01 -13.01 5.86
C ASN A 523 -15.18 -13.63 4.72
N TYR A 524 -15.61 -14.79 4.14
CA TYR A 524 -14.92 -15.37 3.00
C TYR A 524 -15.12 -14.54 1.72
N GLY A 525 -16.30 -13.93 1.52
CA GLY A 525 -16.57 -13.03 0.39
C GLY A 525 -15.80 -11.70 0.48
N SER A 526 -15.44 -11.26 1.69
CA SER A 526 -14.69 -10.02 1.93
C SER A 526 -13.19 -10.31 2.14
N ILE A 527 -12.72 -10.40 3.39
CA ILE A 527 -11.29 -10.61 3.69
C ILE A 527 -10.77 -11.94 3.14
N GLY A 528 -11.63 -12.98 3.05
CA GLY A 528 -11.24 -14.26 2.46
C GLY A 528 -10.85 -14.13 0.99
N ALA A 529 -11.59 -13.33 0.22
CA ALA A 529 -11.24 -13.01 -1.17
C ALA A 529 -9.91 -12.23 -1.25
N VAL A 530 -9.64 -11.31 -0.30
CA VAL A 530 -8.35 -10.59 -0.21
C VAL A 530 -7.21 -11.55 0.13
N ILE A 531 -7.41 -12.48 1.08
CA ILE A 531 -6.38 -13.48 1.42
C ILE A 531 -6.04 -14.35 0.21
N ALA A 532 -7.06 -14.82 -0.50
CA ALA A 532 -6.87 -15.64 -1.68
C ALA A 532 -6.26 -14.86 -2.86
N HIS A 533 -6.56 -13.55 -2.97
CA HIS A 533 -5.93 -12.61 -3.91
C HIS A 533 -4.43 -12.52 -3.65
N GLU A 534 -4.00 -12.21 -2.41
CA GLU A 534 -2.58 -12.16 -2.06
C GLU A 534 -1.88 -13.51 -2.29
N MET A 535 -2.56 -14.62 -1.97
CA MET A 535 -2.03 -15.95 -2.23
C MET A 535 -1.86 -16.23 -3.73
N THR A 536 -2.77 -15.71 -4.56
CA THR A 536 -2.73 -15.87 -6.02
C THR A 536 -1.60 -15.06 -6.64
N HIS A 537 -1.17 -13.94 -6.04
CA HIS A 537 0.02 -13.21 -6.47
C HIS A 537 1.29 -14.07 -6.49
N GLY A 538 1.37 -15.12 -5.69
CA GLY A 538 2.44 -16.11 -5.80
C GLY A 538 2.48 -16.85 -7.14
N PHE A 539 1.40 -16.77 -7.94
CA PHE A 539 1.16 -17.55 -9.15
C PHE A 539 0.61 -16.71 -10.31
N ASP A 540 0.61 -15.37 -10.18
CA ASP A 540 0.27 -14.47 -11.28
C ASP A 540 1.39 -14.40 -12.33
N ASP A 541 1.29 -13.49 -13.30
CA ASP A 541 2.25 -13.36 -14.41
C ASP A 541 3.68 -13.02 -13.95
N GLN A 542 3.83 -12.37 -12.79
CA GLN A 542 5.14 -12.02 -12.20
C GLN A 542 5.53 -12.97 -11.07
N GLY A 543 4.62 -13.23 -10.13
CA GLY A 543 4.91 -14.07 -8.97
C GLY A 543 5.28 -15.52 -9.33
N ARG A 544 4.70 -16.07 -10.42
CA ARG A 544 5.05 -17.39 -10.93
C ARG A 544 6.53 -17.55 -11.28
N LEU A 545 7.24 -16.45 -11.53
CA LEU A 545 8.66 -16.46 -11.87
C LEU A 545 9.57 -16.67 -10.66
N TYR A 546 9.03 -16.62 -9.44
CA TYR A 546 9.76 -16.86 -8.21
C TYR A 546 9.46 -18.26 -7.68
N ASP A 547 10.51 -18.97 -7.24
CA ASP A 547 10.40 -20.32 -6.65
C ASP A 547 9.86 -20.27 -5.19
N SER A 548 9.77 -21.44 -4.55
CA SER A 548 9.29 -21.60 -3.17
C SER A 548 10.15 -20.88 -2.12
N ALA A 549 11.42 -20.60 -2.42
CA ALA A 549 12.35 -19.89 -1.56
C ALA A 549 12.36 -18.38 -1.82
N GLY A 550 11.67 -17.89 -2.86
CA GLY A 550 11.68 -16.48 -3.29
C GLY A 550 12.80 -16.11 -4.26
N ASN A 551 13.48 -17.10 -4.86
CA ASN A 551 14.45 -16.83 -5.92
C ASN A 551 13.75 -16.62 -7.25
N LEU A 552 14.20 -15.66 -8.03
CA LEU A 552 13.75 -15.44 -9.41
C LEU A 552 14.29 -16.58 -10.29
N LYS A 553 13.48 -17.59 -10.45
CA LYS A 553 13.82 -18.82 -11.16
C LYS A 553 12.58 -19.37 -11.81
N ASP A 554 12.52 -19.40 -13.14
CA ASP A 554 11.43 -20.04 -13.85
C ASP A 554 11.45 -21.55 -13.59
N TRP A 555 10.39 -22.05 -12.98
CA TRP A 555 10.21 -23.45 -12.60
C TRP A 555 9.05 -24.11 -13.34
N TRP A 556 8.38 -23.36 -14.22
CA TRP A 556 7.30 -23.87 -15.05
C TRP A 556 7.87 -24.60 -16.25
N THR A 557 7.12 -25.56 -16.80
CA THR A 557 7.44 -26.07 -18.13
C THR A 557 7.07 -25.02 -19.18
N GLU A 558 7.79 -25.02 -20.31
CA GLU A 558 7.52 -24.09 -21.40
C GLU A 558 6.05 -24.17 -21.87
N LYS A 559 5.53 -25.40 -22.03
CA LYS A 559 4.14 -25.67 -22.40
C LYS A 559 3.14 -25.11 -21.39
N ASP A 560 3.39 -25.24 -20.08
CA ASP A 560 2.50 -24.70 -19.05
C ASP A 560 2.55 -23.17 -19.05
N ALA A 561 3.72 -22.57 -19.27
CA ALA A 561 3.88 -21.13 -19.39
C ALA A 561 3.14 -20.58 -20.61
N GLU A 562 3.24 -21.24 -21.78
CA GLU A 562 2.48 -20.87 -22.98
C GLU A 562 0.98 -20.94 -22.76
N GLU A 563 0.49 -22.02 -22.15
CA GLU A 563 -0.94 -22.21 -21.89
C GLU A 563 -1.46 -21.19 -20.84
N PHE A 564 -0.67 -20.86 -19.82
CA PHE A 564 -0.98 -19.80 -18.88
C PHE A 564 -1.11 -18.46 -19.60
N ASN A 565 -0.12 -18.10 -20.42
CA ASN A 565 -0.11 -16.84 -21.17
C ASN A 565 -1.33 -16.75 -22.12
N ARG A 566 -1.68 -17.84 -22.80
CA ARG A 566 -2.87 -17.90 -23.66
C ARG A 566 -4.18 -17.60 -22.87
N ARG A 567 -4.28 -18.15 -21.65
CA ARG A 567 -5.46 -17.95 -20.79
C ARG A 567 -5.51 -16.53 -20.22
N THR A 568 -4.39 -16.01 -19.78
CA THR A 568 -4.31 -14.66 -19.21
C THR A 568 -4.48 -13.56 -20.24
N HIS A 569 -4.15 -13.84 -21.51
CA HIS A 569 -4.39 -12.91 -22.62
C HIS A 569 -5.88 -12.56 -22.79
N LEU A 570 -6.80 -13.49 -22.47
CA LEU A 570 -8.25 -13.21 -22.45
C LEU A 570 -8.63 -12.14 -21.42
N LEU A 571 -7.87 -12.04 -20.29
CA LEU A 571 -8.06 -10.94 -19.33
C LEU A 571 -7.53 -9.63 -19.90
N VAL A 572 -6.36 -9.64 -20.55
CA VAL A 572 -5.79 -8.43 -21.19
C VAL A 572 -6.80 -7.84 -22.17
N GLU A 573 -7.32 -8.65 -23.09
CA GLU A 573 -8.34 -8.22 -24.06
C GLU A 573 -9.58 -7.69 -23.37
N GLN A 574 -10.12 -8.44 -22.40
CA GLN A 574 -11.30 -8.03 -21.65
C GLN A 574 -11.15 -6.67 -20.99
N PHE A 575 -10.01 -6.45 -20.30
CA PHE A 575 -9.82 -5.21 -19.56
C PHE A 575 -9.45 -4.03 -20.45
N ASN A 576 -8.79 -4.24 -21.59
CA ASN A 576 -8.58 -3.22 -22.62
C ASN A 576 -9.88 -2.66 -23.21
N ASP A 577 -10.94 -3.48 -23.28
CA ASP A 577 -12.26 -3.06 -23.77
C ASP A 577 -13.00 -2.14 -22.79
N TYR A 578 -12.62 -2.10 -21.53
CA TYR A 578 -13.33 -1.30 -20.52
C TYR A 578 -12.95 0.19 -20.59
N GLN A 579 -13.94 1.00 -20.94
CA GLN A 579 -13.84 2.45 -20.92
C GLN A 579 -14.25 2.99 -19.54
N VAL A 580 -13.37 3.76 -18.89
CA VAL A 580 -13.58 4.34 -17.55
C VAL A 580 -14.13 5.76 -17.61
N LEU A 581 -13.68 6.54 -18.58
CA LEU A 581 -14.14 7.88 -18.92
C LEU A 581 -14.13 8.04 -20.44
N PRO A 582 -14.82 9.04 -21.02
CA PRO A 582 -14.78 9.25 -22.46
C PRO A 582 -13.36 9.26 -23.03
N GLY A 583 -13.05 8.32 -23.92
CA GLY A 583 -11.72 8.14 -24.52
C GLY A 583 -10.61 7.66 -23.60
N VAL A 584 -10.93 7.16 -22.40
CA VAL A 584 -9.95 6.61 -21.45
C VAL A 584 -10.29 5.16 -21.14
N HIS A 585 -9.40 4.27 -21.51
CA HIS A 585 -9.53 2.82 -21.29
C HIS A 585 -8.55 2.33 -20.23
N ILE A 586 -8.87 1.17 -19.64
CA ILE A 586 -7.92 0.45 -18.80
C ILE A 586 -6.79 -0.08 -19.70
N ASN A 587 -5.59 -0.17 -19.15
CA ASN A 587 -4.49 -0.88 -19.79
C ASN A 587 -4.45 -2.30 -19.21
N GLY A 588 -4.96 -3.28 -19.94
CA GLY A 588 -5.06 -4.67 -19.50
C GLY A 588 -3.70 -5.34 -19.25
N GLU A 589 -2.64 -4.91 -19.98
CA GLU A 589 -1.27 -5.40 -19.74
C GLU A 589 -0.71 -4.86 -18.42
N LEU A 590 -0.95 -3.56 -18.12
CA LEU A 590 -0.53 -2.96 -16.86
C LEU A 590 -1.23 -3.61 -15.66
N THR A 591 -2.52 -3.94 -15.81
CA THR A 591 -3.35 -4.45 -14.69
C THR A 591 -3.45 -5.98 -14.64
N LEU A 592 -2.69 -6.71 -15.47
CA LEU A 592 -2.84 -8.15 -15.64
C LEU A 592 -2.68 -8.94 -14.34
N GLY A 593 -1.63 -8.73 -13.58
CA GLY A 593 -1.36 -9.46 -12.33
C GLY A 593 -2.48 -9.29 -11.32
N GLU A 594 -2.96 -8.05 -11.16
CA GLU A 594 -4.08 -7.73 -10.26
C GLU A 594 -5.40 -8.41 -10.72
N ASN A 595 -5.65 -8.42 -12.02
CA ASN A 595 -6.85 -9.06 -12.58
C ASN A 595 -6.80 -10.59 -12.43
N ILE A 596 -5.60 -11.21 -12.55
CA ILE A 596 -5.38 -12.64 -12.27
C ILE A 596 -5.62 -12.91 -10.79
N ALA A 597 -5.08 -12.07 -9.90
CA ALA A 597 -5.19 -12.22 -8.46
C ALA A 597 -6.64 -12.03 -7.99
N ASP A 598 -7.41 -11.09 -8.55
CA ASP A 598 -8.84 -10.94 -8.26
C ASP A 598 -9.65 -12.16 -8.67
N LEU A 599 -9.43 -12.69 -9.88
CA LEU A 599 -10.14 -13.88 -10.36
C LEU A 599 -9.82 -15.12 -9.51
N GLY A 600 -8.55 -15.32 -9.18
CA GLY A 600 -8.10 -16.37 -8.26
C GLY A 600 -8.65 -16.15 -6.86
N GLY A 601 -8.60 -14.93 -6.37
CA GLY A 601 -9.08 -14.53 -5.06
C GLY A 601 -10.53 -14.92 -4.81
N VAL A 602 -11.42 -14.52 -5.69
CA VAL A 602 -12.86 -14.87 -5.58
C VAL A 602 -13.08 -16.36 -5.73
N THR A 603 -12.46 -16.99 -6.74
CA THR A 603 -12.68 -18.42 -7.03
C THR A 603 -12.21 -19.31 -5.88
N ILE A 604 -10.99 -19.06 -5.37
CA ILE A 604 -10.39 -19.85 -4.31
C ILE A 604 -11.09 -19.61 -2.97
N ALA A 605 -11.43 -18.35 -2.65
CA ALA A 605 -12.16 -18.03 -1.43
C ALA A 605 -13.56 -18.67 -1.39
N TYR A 606 -14.27 -18.67 -2.51
CA TYR A 606 -15.57 -19.36 -2.63
C TYR A 606 -15.43 -20.85 -2.38
N ASN A 607 -14.44 -21.50 -3.00
CA ASN A 607 -14.14 -22.92 -2.79
C ASN A 607 -13.75 -23.22 -1.34
N ALA A 608 -12.98 -22.32 -0.71
CA ALA A 608 -12.58 -22.45 0.69
C ALA A 608 -13.76 -22.34 1.65
N TRP A 609 -14.68 -21.39 1.37
CA TRP A 609 -15.93 -21.26 2.11
C TRP A 609 -16.78 -22.54 1.96
N LYS A 610 -17.02 -23.01 0.74
CA LYS A 610 -17.76 -24.29 0.52
C LYS A 610 -17.09 -25.47 1.23
N LEU A 611 -15.77 -25.54 1.22
CA LEU A 611 -15.00 -26.57 1.93
C LEU A 611 -15.21 -26.48 3.46
N SER A 612 -15.30 -25.29 4.03
CA SER A 612 -15.49 -25.05 5.47
C SER A 612 -16.87 -25.53 5.98
N LEU A 613 -17.88 -25.51 5.10
CA LEU A 613 -19.23 -26.00 5.41
C LEU A 613 -19.34 -27.53 5.53
N GLY A 614 -18.33 -28.26 5.01
CA GLY A 614 -18.31 -29.72 4.99
C GLY A 614 -19.21 -30.36 3.90
N LYS A 615 -19.06 -31.68 3.71
CA LYS A 615 -19.70 -32.41 2.58
C LYS A 615 -21.23 -32.53 2.63
N GLN A 616 -21.86 -32.24 3.77
CA GLN A 616 -23.31 -32.40 3.96
C GLN A 616 -24.07 -31.07 4.01
N ALA A 617 -23.39 -29.94 3.81
CA ALA A 617 -24.06 -28.65 3.81
C ALA A 617 -25.01 -28.54 2.61
N PRO A 618 -26.28 -28.16 2.79
CA PRO A 618 -27.18 -27.90 1.68
C PRO A 618 -26.64 -26.73 0.84
N GLU A 619 -26.95 -26.77 -0.46
CA GLU A 619 -26.70 -25.60 -1.31
C GLU A 619 -27.60 -24.45 -0.85
N ASP A 620 -26.97 -23.45 -0.25
CA ASP A 620 -27.64 -22.21 0.14
C ASP A 620 -27.30 -21.11 -0.86
N ARG A 621 -28.23 -20.88 -1.78
CA ARG A 621 -28.10 -19.83 -2.79
C ARG A 621 -28.05 -18.45 -2.15
N GLN A 622 -28.77 -18.21 -1.07
CA GLN A 622 -28.78 -16.93 -0.38
C GLN A 622 -27.41 -16.65 0.25
N ALA A 623 -26.79 -17.65 0.85
CA ALA A 623 -25.42 -17.51 1.39
C ALA A 623 -24.39 -17.30 0.27
N SER A 624 -24.57 -17.95 -0.91
CA SER A 624 -23.74 -17.70 -2.10
C SER A 624 -23.90 -16.25 -2.61
N GLN A 625 -25.13 -15.74 -2.66
CA GLN A 625 -25.37 -14.33 -2.99
C GLN A 625 -24.72 -13.40 -1.98
N GLN A 626 -24.79 -13.71 -0.70
CA GLN A 626 -24.15 -12.94 0.37
C GLN A 626 -22.63 -12.88 0.20
N PHE A 627 -21.98 -13.99 -0.17
CA PHE A 627 -20.55 -14.04 -0.49
C PHE A 627 -20.19 -13.02 -1.58
N PHE A 628 -20.87 -13.06 -2.73
CA PHE A 628 -20.56 -12.17 -3.84
C PHE A 628 -20.94 -10.70 -3.58
N LEU A 629 -22.00 -10.45 -2.82
CA LEU A 629 -22.35 -9.11 -2.38
C LEU A 629 -21.32 -8.54 -1.41
N SER A 630 -20.77 -9.37 -0.52
CA SER A 630 -19.70 -8.97 0.39
C SER A 630 -18.42 -8.62 -0.37
N TYR A 631 -18.08 -9.39 -1.41
CA TYR A 631 -16.99 -9.05 -2.32
C TYR A 631 -17.21 -7.70 -3.02
N ALA A 632 -18.38 -7.47 -3.58
CA ALA A 632 -18.68 -6.19 -4.21
C ALA A 632 -18.63 -5.01 -3.23
N ARG A 633 -19.03 -5.23 -1.98
CA ARG A 633 -19.02 -4.21 -0.93
C ARG A 633 -17.63 -3.72 -0.55
N ILE A 634 -16.64 -4.60 -0.44
CA ILE A 634 -15.28 -4.17 -0.10
C ILE A 634 -14.68 -3.26 -1.17
N TRP A 635 -15.13 -3.37 -2.42
CA TRP A 635 -14.71 -2.56 -3.55
C TRP A 635 -15.58 -1.32 -3.79
N ARG A 636 -16.66 -1.08 -3.02
CA ARG A 636 -17.48 0.12 -3.22
C ARG A 636 -16.62 1.39 -3.17
N THR A 637 -16.76 2.22 -4.20
CA THR A 637 -15.87 3.37 -4.41
C THR A 637 -16.56 4.43 -5.25
N MET A 638 -16.38 5.67 -4.85
CA MET A 638 -16.59 6.86 -5.66
C MET A 638 -15.24 7.56 -5.84
N ILE A 639 -14.93 8.02 -7.03
CA ILE A 639 -13.65 8.61 -7.39
C ILE A 639 -13.85 9.81 -8.31
N ARG A 640 -13.07 10.89 -8.11
CA ARG A 640 -13.07 12.06 -8.98
C ARG A 640 -12.35 11.76 -10.30
N ASP A 641 -12.78 12.42 -11.38
CA ASP A 641 -12.26 12.15 -12.73
C ASP A 641 -10.74 12.35 -12.82
N GLU A 642 -10.17 13.35 -12.16
CA GLU A 642 -8.73 13.61 -12.13
C GLU A 642 -7.97 12.44 -11.49
N ALA A 643 -8.44 11.98 -10.33
CA ALA A 643 -7.85 10.85 -9.63
C ALA A 643 -8.00 9.54 -10.42
N LEU A 644 -9.15 9.33 -11.07
CA LEU A 644 -9.38 8.16 -11.93
C LEU A 644 -8.43 8.15 -13.15
N ARG A 645 -8.21 9.30 -13.78
CA ARG A 645 -7.24 9.44 -14.88
C ARG A 645 -5.81 9.15 -14.42
N LYS A 646 -5.44 9.63 -13.23
CA LYS A 646 -4.14 9.32 -12.61
C LYS A 646 -4.05 7.81 -12.36
N GLN A 647 -5.04 7.19 -11.73
CA GLN A 647 -5.07 5.76 -11.43
C GLN A 647 -4.85 4.92 -12.70
N VAL A 648 -5.64 5.13 -13.75
CA VAL A 648 -5.53 4.34 -14.99
C VAL A 648 -4.16 4.48 -15.67
N ARG A 649 -3.47 5.59 -15.44
CA ARG A 649 -2.14 5.83 -16.01
C ARG A 649 -1.00 5.18 -15.20
N THR A 650 -1.14 5.16 -13.88
CA THR A 650 0.00 4.88 -12.98
C THR A 650 -0.17 3.66 -12.08
N ASP A 651 -1.39 3.19 -11.89
CA ASP A 651 -1.72 2.12 -10.94
C ASP A 651 -1.87 0.77 -11.66
N VAL A 652 -1.30 -0.27 -11.08
CA VAL A 652 -1.44 -1.66 -11.57
C VAL A 652 -2.82 -2.25 -11.28
N HIS A 653 -3.61 -1.60 -10.41
CA HIS A 653 -4.97 -2.03 -10.06
C HIS A 653 -6.00 -1.44 -11.02
N SER A 654 -6.86 -2.28 -11.54
CA SER A 654 -8.05 -1.83 -12.26
C SER A 654 -8.97 -1.00 -11.35
N PRO A 655 -9.69 0.02 -11.86
CA PRO A 655 -10.67 0.75 -11.05
C PRO A 655 -11.71 -0.19 -10.43
N ALA A 656 -12.11 0.09 -9.21
CA ALA A 656 -12.91 -0.79 -8.34
C ALA A 656 -14.18 -1.37 -9.01
N ARG A 657 -14.88 -0.58 -9.84
CA ARG A 657 -16.01 -1.08 -10.62
C ARG A 657 -15.66 -2.29 -11.48
N PHE A 658 -14.46 -2.30 -12.05
CA PHE A 658 -13.99 -3.36 -12.94
C PHE A 658 -13.32 -4.50 -12.18
N ARG A 659 -12.82 -4.28 -10.97
CA ARG A 659 -12.42 -5.35 -10.05
C ARG A 659 -13.63 -6.21 -9.66
N VAL A 660 -14.84 -5.64 -9.62
CA VAL A 660 -16.10 -6.37 -9.41
C VAL A 660 -16.65 -6.92 -10.72
N ASN A 661 -16.98 -6.05 -11.65
CA ASN A 661 -17.67 -6.44 -12.89
C ASN A 661 -16.77 -7.29 -13.82
N GLY A 662 -15.50 -6.92 -13.96
CA GLY A 662 -14.54 -7.66 -14.78
C GLY A 662 -14.19 -9.04 -14.22
N THR A 663 -14.24 -9.20 -12.91
CA THR A 663 -13.89 -10.46 -12.23
C THR A 663 -15.06 -11.41 -12.14
N LEU A 664 -16.20 -10.99 -11.57
CA LEU A 664 -17.33 -11.88 -11.24
C LEU A 664 -17.94 -12.56 -12.46
N PHE A 665 -17.99 -11.87 -13.59
CA PHE A 665 -18.54 -12.44 -14.83
C PHE A 665 -17.65 -13.52 -15.50
N ASN A 666 -16.50 -13.81 -14.90
CA ASN A 666 -15.66 -14.95 -15.27
C ASN A 666 -15.84 -16.15 -14.32
N VAL A 667 -16.62 -16.01 -13.23
CA VAL A 667 -16.78 -17.03 -12.18
C VAL A 667 -18.07 -17.84 -12.38
N PRO A 668 -18.05 -19.15 -12.67
CA PRO A 668 -19.26 -19.95 -12.89
C PRO A 668 -20.25 -19.90 -11.71
N ALA A 669 -19.78 -20.03 -10.48
CA ALA A 669 -20.59 -20.00 -9.27
C ALA A 669 -21.35 -18.66 -9.08
N PHE A 670 -20.88 -17.59 -9.69
CA PHE A 670 -21.60 -16.31 -9.69
C PHE A 670 -22.92 -16.39 -10.46
N TYR A 671 -22.91 -17.05 -11.62
CA TYR A 671 -24.14 -17.26 -12.41
C TYR A 671 -25.13 -18.21 -11.72
N GLU A 672 -24.63 -19.19 -10.97
CA GLU A 672 -25.47 -20.09 -10.15
C GLU A 672 -26.14 -19.32 -9.01
N ALA A 673 -25.42 -18.37 -8.38
CA ALA A 673 -25.97 -17.51 -7.34
C ALA A 673 -27.00 -16.49 -7.90
N PHE A 674 -26.79 -15.99 -9.13
CA PHE A 674 -27.63 -14.99 -9.78
C PHE A 674 -28.17 -15.49 -11.15
N PRO A 675 -29.07 -16.46 -11.14
CA PRO A 675 -29.60 -17.09 -12.40
C PRO A 675 -30.44 -16.13 -13.25
N GLU A 676 -30.79 -14.95 -12.74
CA GLU A 676 -31.39 -13.87 -13.52
C GLU A 676 -30.44 -13.23 -14.53
N ILE A 677 -29.12 -13.46 -14.42
CA ILE A 677 -28.11 -13.00 -15.39
C ILE A 677 -28.19 -13.89 -16.63
N ARG A 678 -28.49 -13.28 -17.77
CA ARG A 678 -28.74 -13.95 -19.05
C ARG A 678 -27.81 -13.46 -20.14
N SER A 679 -27.76 -14.15 -21.26
CA SER A 679 -26.91 -13.85 -22.41
C SER A 679 -27.17 -12.50 -23.10
N ASP A 680 -28.30 -11.87 -22.84
CA ASP A 680 -28.68 -10.54 -23.33
C ASP A 680 -28.23 -9.40 -22.39
N ASN A 681 -27.70 -9.70 -21.21
CA ASN A 681 -27.16 -8.70 -20.34
C ASN A 681 -25.77 -8.18 -20.82
N THR A 682 -25.52 -6.89 -20.57
CA THR A 682 -24.35 -6.17 -21.09
C THR A 682 -23.01 -6.79 -20.66
N LEU A 683 -22.92 -7.31 -19.43
CA LEU A 683 -21.69 -7.87 -18.87
C LEU A 683 -21.60 -9.40 -18.99
N TYR A 684 -22.63 -10.04 -19.55
CA TYR A 684 -22.62 -11.50 -19.73
C TYR A 684 -21.41 -11.92 -20.56
N ARG A 685 -20.70 -12.94 -20.07
CA ARG A 685 -19.60 -13.56 -20.82
C ARG A 685 -19.95 -15.02 -21.13
N ALA A 686 -19.89 -15.36 -22.40
CA ALA A 686 -20.05 -16.74 -22.83
C ALA A 686 -18.93 -17.63 -22.26
N THR A 687 -19.20 -18.88 -22.02
CA THR A 687 -18.26 -19.81 -21.32
C THR A 687 -16.91 -19.90 -22.01
N ASP A 688 -16.89 -19.91 -23.35
CA ASP A 688 -15.67 -19.97 -24.17
C ASP A 688 -14.79 -18.69 -24.09
N LYS A 689 -15.38 -17.57 -23.61
CA LYS A 689 -14.68 -16.29 -23.41
C LYS A 689 -14.26 -16.06 -21.96
N ARG A 690 -14.57 -16.97 -21.05
CA ARG A 690 -14.15 -16.84 -19.64
C ARG A 690 -12.74 -17.42 -19.48
N PRO A 691 -11.77 -16.65 -18.95
CA PRO A 691 -10.43 -17.19 -18.67
C PRO A 691 -10.52 -18.18 -17.51
N VAL A 692 -10.29 -19.46 -17.77
CA VAL A 692 -10.18 -20.49 -16.73
C VAL A 692 -8.72 -20.67 -16.37
N ILE A 693 -8.27 -19.89 -15.40
CA ILE A 693 -6.88 -19.95 -14.89
C ILE A 693 -6.86 -20.82 -13.63
N TRP A 694 -7.64 -20.45 -12.62
CA TRP A 694 -7.72 -21.13 -11.32
C TRP A 694 -9.12 -21.73 -11.12
N GLY A 695 -9.35 -22.90 -11.67
CA GLY A 695 -10.61 -23.61 -11.56
C GLY A 695 -10.65 -24.84 -12.46
N ALA A 696 -11.57 -25.78 -12.18
CA ALA A 696 -11.87 -26.86 -13.11
C ALA A 696 -12.49 -26.24 -14.37
N GLY A 697 -11.88 -26.42 -15.52
CA GLY A 697 -12.53 -26.14 -16.78
C GLY A 697 -13.79 -26.99 -16.87
N ASN A 698 -14.89 -26.42 -17.35
CA ASN A 698 -16.10 -27.17 -17.68
C ASN A 698 -15.81 -28.22 -18.73
#